data_63bfacff6254d787b5ef1b8f54bb872b
#
_entry.id   63bfacff6254d787b5ef1b8f54bb872b
#
_cell.length_a   1.000
_cell.length_b   1.000
_cell.length_c   1.000
_cell.angle_alpha   90.00
_cell.angle_beta   90.00
_cell.angle_gamma   90.00
#
_symmetry.space_group_name_H-M   'P 1'
#
loop_
_entity.id
_entity.type
_entity.pdbx_description
1 polymer ?
#
loop_
_entity_poly.entity_id
_entity_poly.type
_entity_poly.pdbx_seq_one_letter_code
_entity_poly.pdbx_strand_id
1 'polypeptide(L)'
;PSEAQILLIPRAVDCERSIRPMINKIQEDDPLKEVSTILAEKTIEILEERAEDRYIFNPVTEENEFIAGDKTLEYDTYIFISLLKGDDKDFISKGGEMFEYMIKSPKKALNEFLGISQKTISERDFRIYKKKSIEFLEIQFMRFDIRPLRKSEIDSLSARVTKRGHQSADELVKWSDNCLEVEQDEEKVIIPLRNAYKNRVTGLIEQGDKILKIQNDGFTSYQTFLAINNIPSMEFPGVEYIKLIQDMNIGAEVCIHIKKFSAEESKSKIKNKAAKINAQVNEALQGGHIPSDEEYEAKAAAESLEKEVKRNKHIIETSISICLASTNEKIVRNNTKVLMEYFNKSLKFELINPHTDQYRIFLDFIPANSNYNRDFIQLVPMETLAGGVFGASDHLGDSVGAYIGYTVNGNRKVYLYMGRATKLNKSPAMGIYGNLGGGKSFNANLIVVLHVLFGSSALIFDPKSERSHWAAKLDFMGDLISIVRLTPNDEDKGKLDPFNLYNDNIDEACDLAFNIIVEIANTNEEEKIILKETLNKMKDEKRPSMKRLIEMINDVSDSDAYKKEAERLVRKLNASKDVGLSKLIFGDGTEKAINLDNRLNILQIDNLTIPDQGTKKEEYSEEEKLSSCLMMLMGSFTKKFAMKKRNTFDLILFDESWFCARRS
;
A
#
# COMPACT_ATOMS: atom_id res chain seq x y z
N PRO A 1 5.77 0.77 -30.13
CA PRO A 1 4.64 -0.16 -30.01
C PRO A 1 3.33 0.58 -30.22
N SER A 2 2.46 0.03 -31.08
CA SER A 2 1.17 0.64 -31.42
C SER A 2 0.00 -0.01 -30.66
N GLU A 3 0.20 -1.21 -30.12
CA GLU A 3 -0.85 -1.97 -29.44
C GLU A 3 -0.36 -2.50 -28.11
N ALA A 4 -1.26 -2.48 -27.13
CA ALA A 4 -1.03 -3.05 -25.80
C ALA A 4 -2.32 -3.70 -25.28
N GLN A 5 -2.14 -4.77 -24.47
CA GLN A 5 -3.19 -5.39 -23.69
C GLN A 5 -2.83 -5.19 -22.21
N ILE A 6 -3.78 -4.74 -21.43
CA ILE A 6 -3.65 -4.65 -19.97
C ILE A 6 -4.67 -5.59 -19.34
N LEU A 7 -4.21 -6.46 -18.47
CA LEU A 7 -5.05 -7.35 -17.67
C LEU A 7 -4.96 -6.95 -16.21
N LEU A 8 -6.09 -6.67 -15.60
CA LEU A 8 -6.24 -6.49 -14.15
C LEU A 8 -6.86 -7.76 -13.59
N ILE A 9 -6.10 -8.47 -12.78
CA ILE A 9 -6.50 -9.78 -12.28
C ILE A 9 -6.61 -9.72 -10.75
N PRO A 10 -7.81 -9.97 -10.19
CA PRO A 10 -7.99 -10.04 -8.75
C PRO A 10 -7.30 -11.29 -8.18
N ARG A 11 -6.61 -11.10 -7.09
CA ARG A 11 -5.98 -12.15 -6.31
C ARG A 11 -6.46 -12.06 -4.87
N ALA A 12 -6.98 -13.15 -4.34
CA ALA A 12 -7.32 -13.22 -2.92
C ALA A 12 -6.05 -13.09 -2.07
N VAL A 13 -6.09 -12.21 -1.09
CA VAL A 13 -5.01 -12.06 -0.12
C VAL A 13 -5.18 -13.11 0.95
N ASP A 14 -4.19 -13.96 1.09
CA ASP A 14 -4.08 -14.95 2.14
C ASP A 14 -3.67 -14.25 3.45
N CYS A 15 -4.58 -14.19 4.41
CA CYS A 15 -4.31 -13.54 5.69
C CYS A 15 -3.26 -14.30 6.51
N GLU A 16 -3.14 -15.61 6.34
CA GLU A 16 -2.14 -16.43 6.97
C GLU A 16 -0.72 -15.99 6.58
N ARG A 17 -0.49 -15.71 5.28
CA ARG A 17 0.80 -15.21 4.77
C ARG A 17 1.17 -13.84 5.33
N SER A 18 0.19 -13.05 5.75
CA SER A 18 0.44 -11.74 6.34
C SER A 18 0.72 -11.79 7.84
N ILE A 19 0.07 -12.69 8.57
CA ILE A 19 0.16 -12.78 10.03
C ILE A 19 1.21 -13.77 10.50
N ARG A 20 1.25 -14.98 9.95
CA ARG A 20 2.14 -16.08 10.40
C ARG A 20 3.62 -15.73 10.43
N PRO A 21 4.19 -14.93 9.50
CA PRO A 21 5.60 -14.53 9.59
C PRO A 21 5.94 -13.69 10.82
N MET A 22 4.97 -13.06 11.47
CA MET A 22 5.20 -12.34 12.72
C MET A 22 5.46 -13.29 13.89
N ILE A 23 4.71 -14.41 13.95
CA ILE A 23 4.90 -15.45 14.96
C ILE A 23 6.24 -16.15 14.79
N ASN A 24 6.62 -16.45 13.54
CA ASN A 24 7.87 -17.13 13.23
C ASN A 24 9.12 -16.33 13.62
N LYS A 25 9.00 -15.03 13.89
CA LYS A 25 10.10 -14.16 14.37
C LYS A 25 10.27 -14.22 15.90
N ILE A 26 9.25 -14.68 16.62
CA ILE A 26 9.30 -14.77 18.07
C ILE A 26 10.23 -15.92 18.44
N GLN A 27 11.14 -15.69 19.37
CA GLN A 27 12.07 -16.71 19.87
C GLN A 27 11.29 -17.87 20.53
N GLU A 28 11.84 -19.08 20.47
CA GLU A 28 11.16 -20.26 21.01
C GLU A 28 10.94 -20.20 22.53
N ASP A 29 11.84 -19.53 23.25
CA ASP A 29 11.80 -19.32 24.69
C ASP A 29 11.07 -18.05 25.14
N ASP A 30 10.47 -17.31 24.22
CA ASP A 30 9.72 -16.09 24.54
C ASP A 30 8.44 -16.45 25.34
N PRO A 31 8.26 -15.93 26.57
CA PRO A 31 7.13 -16.26 27.42
C PRO A 31 5.77 -15.88 26.84
N LEU A 32 5.72 -14.96 25.86
CA LEU A 32 4.48 -14.55 25.17
C LEU A 32 4.19 -15.34 23.90
N LYS A 33 5.07 -16.26 23.47
CA LYS A 33 4.93 -16.98 22.19
C LYS A 33 3.62 -17.75 22.09
N GLU A 34 3.22 -18.48 23.14
CA GLU A 34 1.99 -19.25 23.16
C GLU A 34 0.76 -18.35 22.98
N VAL A 35 0.66 -17.28 23.78
CA VAL A 35 -0.44 -16.30 23.70
C VAL A 35 -0.49 -15.64 22.33
N SER A 36 0.66 -15.27 21.79
CA SER A 36 0.78 -14.64 20.46
C SER A 36 0.34 -15.58 19.35
N THR A 37 0.69 -16.86 19.45
CA THR A 37 0.27 -17.90 18.50
C THR A 37 -1.25 -18.09 18.53
N ILE A 38 -1.83 -18.25 19.71
CA ILE A 38 -3.30 -18.39 19.88
C ILE A 38 -4.02 -17.15 19.31
N LEU A 39 -3.55 -15.94 19.61
CA LEU A 39 -4.15 -14.71 19.08
C LEU A 39 -4.10 -14.66 17.56
N ALA A 40 -2.95 -15.00 16.97
CA ALA A 40 -2.78 -14.99 15.53
C ALA A 40 -3.64 -16.06 14.84
N GLU A 41 -3.70 -17.28 15.35
CA GLU A 41 -4.54 -18.35 14.83
C GLU A 41 -6.02 -18.00 14.88
N LYS A 42 -6.48 -17.45 16.01
CA LYS A 42 -7.86 -16.96 16.14
C LYS A 42 -8.16 -15.79 15.21
N THR A 43 -7.18 -14.91 14.99
CA THR A 43 -7.34 -13.81 14.04
C THR A 43 -7.47 -14.33 12.61
N ILE A 44 -6.64 -15.30 12.22
CA ILE A 44 -6.69 -15.95 10.91
C ILE A 44 -8.05 -16.64 10.73
N GLU A 45 -8.47 -17.49 11.69
CA GLU A 45 -9.74 -18.19 11.68
C GLU A 45 -10.94 -17.24 11.44
N ILE A 46 -11.02 -16.14 12.22
CA ILE A 46 -12.10 -15.15 12.09
C ILE A 46 -12.07 -14.45 10.73
N LEU A 47 -10.86 -14.14 10.21
CA LEU A 47 -10.72 -13.45 8.92
C LEU A 47 -11.07 -14.39 7.75
N GLU A 48 -10.77 -15.67 7.85
CA GLU A 48 -11.13 -16.70 6.86
C GLU A 48 -12.63 -16.99 6.88
N GLU A 49 -13.23 -17.19 8.06
CA GLU A 49 -14.68 -17.36 8.18
C GLU A 49 -15.46 -16.18 7.59
N ARG A 50 -14.97 -14.95 7.77
CA ARG A 50 -15.59 -13.75 7.16
C ARG A 50 -15.41 -13.69 5.65
N ALA A 51 -14.37 -14.31 5.12
CA ALA A 51 -14.10 -14.32 3.69
C ALA A 51 -14.91 -15.38 2.93
N GLU A 52 -15.58 -16.30 3.62
CA GLU A 52 -16.42 -17.33 3.00
C GLU A 52 -17.76 -16.79 2.55
N ASP A 53 -18.15 -17.18 1.32
CA ASP A 53 -19.49 -16.93 0.80
C ASP A 53 -20.49 -17.86 1.54
N ARG A 54 -21.60 -17.32 2.03
CA ARG A 54 -22.56 -18.07 2.81
C ARG A 54 -24.00 -17.75 2.42
N TYR A 55 -24.88 -18.71 2.62
CA TYR A 55 -26.31 -18.52 2.51
C TYR A 55 -26.92 -18.44 3.89
N ILE A 56 -27.67 -17.40 4.18
CA ILE A 56 -28.41 -17.25 5.44
C ILE A 56 -29.89 -17.33 5.12
N PHE A 57 -30.60 -18.18 5.85
CA PHE A 57 -32.05 -18.26 5.74
C PHE A 57 -32.69 -16.97 6.29
N ASN A 58 -33.43 -16.27 5.41
CA ASN A 58 -34.19 -15.09 5.82
C ASN A 58 -35.60 -15.55 6.19
N PRO A 59 -36.01 -15.48 7.46
CA PRO A 59 -37.31 -15.94 7.91
C PRO A 59 -38.47 -15.07 7.43
N VAL A 60 -38.18 -13.87 6.88
CA VAL A 60 -39.20 -12.95 6.38
C VAL A 60 -39.54 -13.26 4.92
N THR A 61 -38.55 -13.62 4.12
CA THR A 61 -38.72 -13.98 2.70
C THR A 61 -38.88 -15.47 2.48
N GLU A 62 -38.63 -16.30 3.52
CA GLU A 62 -38.56 -17.77 3.48
C GLU A 62 -37.55 -18.30 2.45
N GLU A 63 -36.58 -17.49 2.05
CA GLU A 63 -35.54 -17.82 1.08
C GLU A 63 -34.15 -17.76 1.71
N ASN A 64 -33.23 -18.51 1.12
CA ASN A 64 -31.81 -18.40 1.45
C ASN A 64 -31.20 -17.21 0.73
N GLU A 65 -30.85 -16.17 1.48
CA GLU A 65 -30.13 -15.02 0.97
C GLU A 65 -28.64 -15.29 0.89
N PHE A 66 -28.06 -14.94 -0.24
CA PHE A 66 -26.62 -15.03 -0.45
C PHE A 66 -25.94 -13.82 0.19
N ILE A 67 -24.98 -14.08 1.08
CA ILE A 67 -24.08 -13.07 1.64
C ILE A 67 -22.68 -13.33 1.12
N ALA A 68 -22.15 -12.42 0.33
CA ALA A 68 -20.78 -12.47 -0.14
C ALA A 68 -19.82 -12.36 1.03
N GLY A 69 -18.79 -13.18 1.04
CA GLY A 69 -17.73 -13.12 2.03
C GLY A 69 -16.88 -11.85 1.87
N ASP A 70 -16.32 -11.36 2.97
CA ASP A 70 -15.39 -10.23 3.03
C ASP A 70 -14.00 -10.63 2.48
N LYS A 71 -13.94 -11.00 1.19
CA LYS A 71 -12.68 -11.34 0.52
C LYS A 71 -11.85 -10.07 0.34
N THR A 72 -10.61 -10.09 0.82
CA THR A 72 -9.67 -9.04 0.46
C THR A 72 -9.08 -9.37 -0.90
N LEU A 73 -9.34 -8.53 -1.89
CA LEU A 73 -8.82 -8.69 -3.24
C LEU A 73 -7.75 -7.62 -3.50
N GLU A 74 -6.59 -8.07 -3.94
CA GLU A 74 -5.57 -7.23 -4.56
C GLU A 74 -5.59 -7.45 -6.06
N TYR A 75 -5.30 -6.41 -6.83
CA TYR A 75 -5.26 -6.50 -8.28
C TYR A 75 -3.84 -6.45 -8.78
N ASP A 76 -3.43 -7.53 -9.42
CA ASP A 76 -2.19 -7.57 -10.17
C ASP A 76 -2.43 -6.99 -11.57
N THR A 77 -1.56 -6.06 -11.99
CA THR A 77 -1.64 -5.43 -13.32
C THR A 77 -0.60 -6.05 -14.24
N TYR A 78 -1.05 -6.68 -15.32
CA TYR A 78 -0.20 -7.26 -16.35
C TYR A 78 -0.30 -6.47 -17.63
N ILE A 79 0.84 -6.07 -18.20
CA ILE A 79 0.91 -5.27 -19.42
C ILE A 79 1.63 -6.07 -20.50
N PHE A 80 0.95 -6.34 -21.60
CA PHE A 80 1.49 -6.99 -22.79
C PHE A 80 1.59 -5.97 -23.91
N ILE A 81 2.80 -5.81 -24.46
CA ILE A 81 3.09 -4.80 -25.47
C ILE A 81 3.58 -5.49 -26.73
N SER A 82 2.93 -5.25 -27.88
CA SER A 82 3.40 -5.75 -29.16
C SER A 82 4.59 -4.91 -29.64
N LEU A 83 5.76 -5.54 -29.74
CA LEU A 83 7.00 -4.90 -30.17
C LEU A 83 7.31 -5.17 -31.67
N LEU A 84 6.58 -6.07 -32.29
CA LEU A 84 6.89 -6.66 -33.61
C LEU A 84 5.98 -6.23 -34.76
N LYS A 85 5.26 -5.12 -34.64
CA LYS A 85 4.70 -4.56 -35.89
C LYS A 85 5.80 -3.82 -36.61
N GLY A 86 6.41 -4.51 -37.59
CA GLY A 86 7.06 -3.82 -38.70
C GLY A 86 6.07 -2.85 -39.32
N ASP A 87 6.54 -1.71 -39.79
CA ASP A 87 5.72 -0.73 -40.49
C ASP A 87 4.84 -1.43 -41.51
N ASP A 88 3.50 -1.30 -41.41
CA ASP A 88 2.57 -1.82 -42.41
C ASP A 88 2.85 -1.27 -43.83
N LYS A 89 3.67 -0.20 -43.94
CA LYS A 89 4.18 0.31 -45.19
C LYS A 89 5.14 -0.66 -45.92
N ASP A 90 5.88 -1.47 -45.15
CA ASP A 90 6.70 -2.54 -45.73
C ASP A 90 5.88 -3.69 -46.33
N PHE A 91 4.64 -3.89 -45.84
CA PHE A 91 3.76 -4.93 -46.36
C PHE A 91 3.17 -4.59 -47.73
N ILE A 92 2.92 -3.31 -47.98
CA ILE A 92 2.41 -2.83 -49.28
C ILE A 92 3.55 -2.74 -50.32
N SER A 93 4.77 -2.37 -49.93
CA SER A 93 5.95 -2.39 -50.79
C SER A 93 6.41 -3.81 -51.15
N LYS A 94 6.19 -4.78 -50.26
CA LYS A 94 6.46 -6.21 -50.46
C LYS A 94 5.39 -6.96 -51.25
N GLY A 95 4.31 -6.30 -51.66
CA GLY A 95 3.31 -6.91 -52.57
C GLY A 95 3.91 -7.44 -53.86
N GLY A 96 4.93 -6.79 -54.41
CA GLY A 96 5.70 -7.27 -55.55
C GLY A 96 6.60 -8.47 -55.22
N GLU A 97 7.29 -8.42 -54.08
CA GLU A 97 8.16 -9.52 -53.63
C GLU A 97 7.33 -10.73 -53.19
N MET A 98 6.13 -10.51 -52.61
CA MET A 98 5.21 -11.58 -52.24
C MET A 98 4.63 -12.30 -53.46
N PHE A 99 4.41 -11.57 -54.58
CA PHE A 99 4.02 -12.17 -55.83
C PHE A 99 5.14 -13.02 -56.45
N GLU A 100 6.39 -12.56 -56.37
CA GLU A 100 7.57 -13.33 -56.76
C GLU A 100 7.80 -14.55 -55.86
N TYR A 101 7.55 -14.43 -54.53
CA TYR A 101 7.61 -15.52 -53.58
C TYR A 101 6.52 -16.57 -53.79
N MET A 102 5.28 -16.16 -54.13
CA MET A 102 4.21 -17.07 -54.53
C MET A 102 4.57 -17.88 -55.78
N ILE A 103 5.25 -17.27 -56.76
CA ILE A 103 5.69 -17.93 -57.97
C ILE A 103 6.84 -18.90 -57.71
N LYS A 104 7.79 -18.52 -56.84
CA LYS A 104 8.97 -19.35 -56.51
C LYS A 104 8.68 -20.49 -55.52
N SER A 105 7.67 -20.34 -54.64
CA SER A 105 7.34 -21.34 -53.63
C SER A 105 5.83 -21.42 -53.33
N PRO A 106 5.02 -21.87 -54.31
CA PRO A 106 3.55 -21.81 -54.19
C PRO A 106 2.98 -22.62 -53.02
N LYS A 107 3.61 -23.73 -52.63
CA LYS A 107 3.18 -24.53 -51.45
C LYS A 107 3.45 -23.80 -50.11
N LYS A 108 4.58 -23.10 -50.01
CA LYS A 108 4.88 -22.33 -48.77
C LYS A 108 3.97 -21.12 -48.67
N ALA A 109 3.74 -20.39 -49.73
CA ALA A 109 2.85 -19.23 -49.78
C ALA A 109 1.39 -19.61 -49.50
N LEU A 110 0.93 -20.76 -50.01
CA LEU A 110 -0.40 -21.30 -49.76
C LEU A 110 -0.56 -21.72 -48.26
N ASN A 111 0.45 -22.35 -47.69
CA ASN A 111 0.45 -22.73 -46.28
C ASN A 111 0.50 -21.51 -45.34
N GLU A 112 1.19 -20.44 -45.72
CA GLU A 112 1.15 -19.17 -44.98
C GLU A 112 -0.22 -18.50 -45.05
N PHE A 113 -0.81 -18.46 -46.25
CA PHE A 113 -2.15 -17.91 -46.48
C PHE A 113 -3.24 -18.66 -45.72
N LEU A 114 -3.13 -19.99 -45.67
CA LEU A 114 -4.06 -20.85 -44.91
C LEU A 114 -3.74 -20.88 -43.40
N GLY A 115 -2.74 -20.13 -42.91
CA GLY A 115 -2.33 -20.15 -41.52
C GLY A 115 -1.76 -21.47 -41.02
N ILE A 116 -1.34 -22.37 -41.98
CA ILE A 116 -0.79 -23.69 -41.67
C ILE A 116 0.73 -23.62 -41.51
N SER A 117 1.40 -22.58 -42.05
CA SER A 117 2.84 -22.42 -41.85
C SER A 117 3.12 -21.87 -40.46
N GLN A 118 4.05 -22.49 -39.77
CA GLN A 118 4.60 -21.97 -38.53
C GLN A 118 5.49 -20.77 -38.89
N LYS A 119 5.25 -19.62 -38.27
CA LYS A 119 6.15 -18.48 -38.37
C LYS A 119 7.48 -18.86 -37.72
N THR A 120 8.50 -18.95 -38.51
CA THR A 120 9.88 -19.20 -38.07
C THR A 120 10.60 -17.87 -37.91
N ILE A 121 11.34 -17.69 -36.84
CA ILE A 121 12.16 -16.50 -36.60
C ILE A 121 13.58 -16.99 -36.42
N SER A 122 14.56 -16.36 -37.16
CA SER A 122 15.95 -16.71 -36.96
C SER A 122 16.40 -16.38 -35.55
N GLU A 123 17.32 -17.16 -34.99
CA GLU A 123 17.85 -16.92 -33.66
C GLU A 123 18.48 -15.52 -33.55
N ARG A 124 19.09 -15.04 -34.62
CA ARG A 124 19.69 -13.71 -34.70
C ARG A 124 18.62 -12.62 -34.56
N ASP A 125 17.51 -12.75 -35.28
CA ASP A 125 16.43 -11.78 -35.23
C ASP A 125 15.75 -11.81 -33.85
N PHE A 126 15.52 -12.98 -33.30
CA PHE A 126 14.98 -13.14 -31.94
C PHE A 126 15.85 -12.45 -30.88
N ARG A 127 17.19 -12.61 -30.96
CA ARG A 127 18.12 -11.93 -30.04
C ARG A 127 18.06 -10.40 -30.19
N ILE A 128 17.96 -9.90 -31.43
CA ILE A 128 17.84 -8.46 -31.70
C ILE A 128 16.52 -7.92 -31.10
N TYR A 129 15.42 -8.62 -31.32
CA TYR A 129 14.13 -8.23 -30.76
C TYR A 129 14.12 -8.27 -29.24
N LYS A 130 14.67 -9.32 -28.66
CA LYS A 130 14.79 -9.45 -27.20
C LYS A 130 15.59 -8.28 -26.60
N LYS A 131 16.72 -7.93 -27.20
CA LYS A 131 17.54 -6.80 -26.74
C LYS A 131 16.77 -5.48 -26.84
N LYS A 132 16.14 -5.19 -27.98
CA LYS A 132 15.32 -3.98 -28.16
C LYS A 132 14.14 -3.92 -27.18
N SER A 133 13.55 -5.06 -26.86
CA SER A 133 12.46 -5.14 -25.88
C SER A 133 12.91 -4.78 -24.49
N ILE A 134 14.07 -5.27 -24.08
CA ILE A 134 14.65 -4.97 -22.77
C ILE A 134 15.00 -3.48 -22.68
N GLU A 135 15.71 -2.95 -23.69
CA GLU A 135 16.06 -1.52 -23.76
C GLU A 135 14.82 -0.62 -23.71
N PHE A 136 13.76 -1.00 -24.41
CA PHE A 136 12.49 -0.28 -24.39
C PHE A 136 11.87 -0.28 -22.98
N LEU A 137 11.80 -1.45 -22.30
CA LEU A 137 11.25 -1.56 -20.96
C LEU A 137 12.06 -0.73 -19.95
N GLU A 138 13.38 -0.80 -20.01
CA GLU A 138 14.26 -0.06 -19.11
C GLU A 138 14.08 1.46 -19.26
N ILE A 139 13.97 1.97 -20.50
CA ILE A 139 13.82 3.41 -20.75
C ILE A 139 12.41 3.91 -20.41
N GLN A 140 11.37 3.20 -20.86
CA GLN A 140 9.99 3.69 -20.77
C GLN A 140 9.38 3.50 -19.39
N PHE A 141 9.79 2.45 -18.68
CA PHE A 141 9.22 2.08 -17.39
C PHE A 141 10.14 2.32 -16.18
N MET A 142 11.28 2.97 -16.37
CA MET A 142 12.27 3.26 -15.31
C MET A 142 11.68 3.96 -14.07
N ARG A 143 10.57 4.69 -14.24
CA ARG A 143 9.91 5.42 -13.15
C ARG A 143 8.79 4.63 -12.47
N PHE A 144 8.49 3.44 -12.97
CA PHE A 144 7.43 2.57 -12.45
C PHE A 144 8.06 1.32 -11.86
N ASP A 145 7.48 0.81 -10.79
CA ASP A 145 7.88 -0.48 -10.19
C ASP A 145 7.33 -1.65 -11.03
N ILE A 146 7.87 -1.77 -12.25
CA ILE A 146 7.47 -2.80 -13.22
C ILE A 146 8.65 -3.73 -13.46
N ARG A 147 8.38 -5.02 -13.48
CA ARG A 147 9.35 -6.06 -13.83
C ARG A 147 8.85 -6.94 -14.98
N PRO A 148 9.75 -7.54 -15.74
CA PRO A 148 9.38 -8.59 -16.70
C PRO A 148 8.71 -9.77 -16.00
N LEU A 149 7.70 -10.36 -16.66
CA LEU A 149 7.06 -11.58 -16.19
C LEU A 149 8.04 -12.76 -16.21
N ARG A 150 7.94 -13.59 -15.20
CA ARG A 150 8.62 -14.89 -15.19
C ARG A 150 7.89 -15.86 -16.11
N LYS A 151 8.62 -16.83 -16.64
CA LYS A 151 8.05 -17.87 -17.52
C LYS A 151 6.87 -18.60 -16.88
N SER A 152 6.99 -19.01 -15.61
CA SER A 152 5.91 -19.67 -14.86
C SER A 152 4.67 -18.79 -14.67
N GLU A 153 4.84 -17.48 -14.54
CA GLU A 153 3.72 -16.54 -14.42
C GLU A 153 2.90 -16.47 -15.72
N ILE A 154 3.57 -16.49 -16.87
CA ILE A 154 2.88 -16.52 -18.18
C ILE A 154 2.08 -17.81 -18.34
N ASP A 155 2.64 -18.94 -17.90
CA ASP A 155 1.96 -20.22 -17.95
C ASP A 155 0.75 -20.26 -17.02
N SER A 156 0.91 -19.75 -15.80
CA SER A 156 -0.17 -19.65 -14.81
C SER A 156 -1.30 -18.75 -15.30
N LEU A 157 -0.96 -17.58 -15.88
CA LEU A 157 -1.95 -16.68 -16.49
C LEU A 157 -2.73 -17.35 -17.62
N SER A 158 -2.04 -18.14 -18.44
CA SER A 158 -2.67 -18.85 -19.55
C SER A 158 -3.59 -19.98 -19.06
N ALA A 159 -3.17 -20.74 -18.03
CA ALA A 159 -3.96 -21.81 -17.44
C ALA A 159 -5.17 -21.26 -16.65
N ARG A 160 -5.05 -20.09 -16.06
CA ARG A 160 -6.09 -19.42 -15.29
C ARG A 160 -7.38 -19.19 -16.08
N VAL A 161 -7.29 -18.90 -17.38
CA VAL A 161 -8.45 -18.48 -18.19
C VAL A 161 -9.62 -19.46 -18.17
N THR A 162 -9.36 -20.75 -17.99
CA THR A 162 -10.39 -21.78 -17.87
C THR A 162 -10.79 -22.13 -16.44
N LYS A 163 -10.04 -21.65 -15.45
CA LYS A 163 -10.21 -22.00 -14.04
C LYS A 163 -10.75 -20.83 -13.18
N ARG A 164 -11.10 -19.72 -13.81
CA ARG A 164 -11.58 -18.52 -13.09
C ARG A 164 -12.68 -18.85 -12.08
N GLY A 165 -12.64 -18.19 -10.94
CA GLY A 165 -13.60 -18.40 -9.85
C GLY A 165 -13.33 -19.62 -8.98
N HIS A 166 -12.31 -20.44 -9.28
CA HIS A 166 -11.85 -21.54 -8.44
C HIS A 166 -10.46 -21.23 -7.87
N GLN A 167 -10.17 -21.69 -6.66
CA GLN A 167 -8.88 -21.46 -5.99
C GLN A 167 -7.65 -21.91 -6.81
N SER A 168 -7.78 -22.99 -7.57
CA SER A 168 -6.70 -23.50 -8.44
C SER A 168 -6.35 -22.57 -9.61
N ALA A 169 -7.12 -21.49 -9.84
CA ALA A 169 -6.77 -20.48 -10.82
C ALA A 169 -5.52 -19.69 -10.42
N ASP A 170 -5.24 -19.57 -9.13
CA ASP A 170 -4.10 -18.82 -8.59
C ASP A 170 -2.86 -19.69 -8.34
N GLU A 171 -2.95 -20.99 -8.61
CA GLU A 171 -1.83 -21.90 -8.46
C GLU A 171 -0.78 -21.69 -9.55
N LEU A 172 0.49 -21.70 -9.15
CA LEU A 172 1.61 -21.61 -10.08
C LEU A 172 1.75 -22.91 -10.89
N VAL A 173 1.75 -22.75 -12.21
CA VAL A 173 1.94 -23.86 -13.15
C VAL A 173 3.43 -23.98 -13.48
N LYS A 174 3.91 -25.22 -13.62
CA LYS A 174 5.30 -25.45 -14.06
C LYS A 174 5.51 -24.92 -15.48
N TRP A 175 6.64 -24.26 -15.69
CA TRP A 175 7.02 -23.80 -17.03
C TRP A 175 7.12 -24.98 -18.00
N SER A 176 6.56 -24.79 -19.18
CA SER A 176 6.76 -25.66 -20.33
C SER A 176 7.30 -24.85 -21.51
N ASP A 177 8.15 -25.47 -22.33
CA ASP A 177 8.73 -24.78 -23.48
C ASP A 177 7.65 -24.43 -24.51
N ASN A 178 7.70 -23.19 -24.98
CA ASN A 178 6.77 -22.64 -25.98
C ASN A 178 7.30 -22.67 -27.39
N CYS A 179 8.55 -23.03 -27.56
CA CYS A 179 9.25 -23.06 -28.83
C CYS A 179 10.23 -24.23 -28.89
N LEU A 180 10.50 -24.67 -30.10
CA LEU A 180 11.59 -25.57 -30.44
C LEU A 180 12.68 -24.77 -31.13
N GLU A 181 13.92 -25.02 -30.75
CA GLU A 181 15.10 -24.56 -31.49
C GLU A 181 15.49 -25.67 -32.47
N VAL A 182 15.47 -25.39 -33.73
CA VAL A 182 15.79 -26.33 -34.83
C VAL A 182 16.87 -25.70 -35.70
N GLU A 183 17.79 -26.51 -36.18
CA GLU A 183 18.78 -26.10 -37.16
C GLU A 183 18.18 -26.29 -38.56
N GLN A 184 18.03 -25.22 -39.34
CA GLN A 184 17.51 -25.25 -40.70
C GLN A 184 18.42 -24.39 -41.57
N ASP A 185 18.93 -24.97 -42.67
CA ASP A 185 19.81 -24.30 -43.67
C ASP A 185 21.04 -23.63 -42.99
N GLU A 186 21.69 -24.31 -42.05
CA GLU A 186 22.84 -23.85 -41.26
C GLU A 186 22.52 -22.66 -40.29
N GLU A 187 21.27 -22.26 -40.18
CA GLU A 187 20.80 -21.26 -39.20
C GLU A 187 19.96 -21.91 -38.11
N LYS A 188 20.15 -21.43 -36.85
CA LYS A 188 19.26 -21.82 -35.76
C LYS A 188 17.95 -21.03 -35.85
N VAL A 189 16.86 -21.77 -35.95
CA VAL A 189 15.52 -21.24 -36.13
C VAL A 189 14.65 -21.57 -34.89
N ILE A 190 13.91 -20.60 -34.44
CA ILE A 190 12.98 -20.77 -33.29
C ILE A 190 11.57 -21.01 -33.89
N ILE A 191 11.00 -22.16 -33.59
CA ILE A 191 9.67 -22.55 -34.02
C ILE A 191 8.72 -22.46 -32.82
N PRO A 192 7.74 -21.54 -32.79
CA PRO A 192 6.73 -21.50 -31.75
C PRO A 192 5.86 -22.74 -31.75
N LEU A 193 5.69 -23.37 -30.58
CA LEU A 193 4.83 -24.55 -30.43
C LEU A 193 3.37 -24.10 -30.33
N ARG A 194 2.60 -24.21 -31.40
CA ARG A 194 1.16 -23.89 -31.42
C ARG A 194 0.35 -24.70 -30.38
N ASN A 195 0.78 -25.92 -30.10
CA ASN A 195 0.10 -26.80 -29.16
C ASN A 195 0.43 -26.50 -27.70
N ALA A 196 1.45 -25.69 -27.39
CA ALA A 196 1.77 -25.32 -26.03
C ALA A 196 0.59 -24.63 -25.31
N TYR A 197 -0.15 -23.78 -26.04
CA TYR A 197 -1.38 -23.16 -25.52
C TYR A 197 -2.52 -24.16 -25.33
N LYS A 198 -2.71 -25.10 -26.24
CA LYS A 198 -3.77 -26.12 -26.14
C LYS A 198 -3.59 -27.02 -24.92
N ASN A 199 -2.35 -27.30 -24.53
CA ASN A 199 -2.06 -28.13 -23.38
C ASN A 199 -2.26 -27.40 -22.04
N ARG A 200 -2.37 -26.08 -22.07
CA ARG A 200 -2.57 -25.23 -20.88
C ARG A 200 -4.02 -24.83 -20.67
N VAL A 201 -4.75 -24.61 -21.75
CA VAL A 201 -6.18 -24.31 -21.72
C VAL A 201 -6.91 -25.65 -21.70
N THR A 202 -7.07 -26.22 -20.50
CA THR A 202 -7.82 -27.46 -20.27
C THR A 202 -9.27 -27.11 -19.96
N GLY A 203 -10.18 -28.00 -20.30
CA GLY A 203 -11.60 -27.86 -20.00
C GLY A 203 -12.49 -27.79 -21.23
N LEU A 204 -13.70 -28.30 -21.11
CA LEU A 204 -14.72 -28.26 -22.16
C LEU A 204 -15.51 -26.96 -22.00
N ILE A 205 -15.48 -26.12 -23.04
CA ILE A 205 -16.18 -24.82 -23.06
C ILE A 205 -17.54 -25.01 -23.73
N GLU A 206 -18.60 -24.74 -23.00
CA GLU A 206 -19.99 -24.71 -23.49
C GLU A 206 -20.50 -23.27 -23.40
N GLN A 207 -21.09 -22.77 -24.49
CA GLN A 207 -21.71 -21.45 -24.49
C GLN A 207 -23.17 -21.58 -24.10
N GLY A 208 -23.55 -20.95 -23.00
CA GLY A 208 -24.91 -20.78 -22.54
C GLY A 208 -25.47 -19.39 -22.87
N ASP A 209 -26.61 -19.03 -22.26
CA ASP A 209 -27.20 -17.72 -22.37
C ASP A 209 -26.40 -16.68 -21.57
N LYS A 210 -25.63 -15.86 -22.27
CA LYS A 210 -24.77 -14.79 -21.69
C LYS A 210 -23.71 -15.30 -20.70
N ILE A 211 -23.38 -16.58 -20.75
CA ILE A 211 -22.43 -17.22 -19.85
C ILE A 211 -21.66 -18.32 -20.58
N LEU A 212 -20.40 -18.48 -20.28
CA LEU A 212 -19.62 -19.65 -20.66
C LEU A 212 -19.53 -20.59 -19.45
N LYS A 213 -19.79 -21.85 -19.70
CA LYS A 213 -19.64 -22.94 -18.75
C LYS A 213 -18.41 -23.75 -19.14
N ILE A 214 -17.41 -23.75 -18.29
CA ILE A 214 -16.14 -24.45 -18.54
C ILE A 214 -16.02 -25.59 -17.56
N GLN A 215 -16.12 -26.81 -18.08
CA GLN A 215 -16.00 -28.03 -17.28
C GLN A 215 -14.52 -28.38 -17.14
N ASN A 216 -14.01 -28.38 -15.92
CA ASN A 216 -12.68 -28.81 -15.53
C ASN A 216 -12.75 -30.11 -14.72
N ASP A 217 -11.60 -30.72 -14.47
CA ASP A 217 -11.51 -31.90 -13.60
C ASP A 217 -11.89 -31.49 -12.16
N GLY A 218 -13.06 -32.00 -11.71
CA GLY A 218 -13.56 -31.82 -10.34
C GLY A 218 -14.39 -30.55 -10.08
N PHE A 219 -14.47 -29.58 -11.01
CA PHE A 219 -15.30 -28.38 -10.86
C PHE A 219 -15.73 -27.78 -12.19
N THR A 220 -16.76 -26.95 -12.14
CA THR A 220 -17.21 -26.14 -13.27
C THR A 220 -16.97 -24.68 -13.00
N SER A 221 -16.32 -23.97 -13.93
CA SER A 221 -16.15 -22.51 -13.92
C SER A 221 -17.26 -21.88 -14.77
N TYR A 222 -18.08 -21.04 -14.17
CA TYR A 222 -19.07 -20.21 -14.84
C TYR A 222 -18.48 -18.82 -15.05
N GLN A 223 -18.42 -18.36 -16.29
CA GLN A 223 -17.80 -17.06 -16.65
C GLN A 223 -18.76 -16.24 -17.51
N THR A 224 -18.94 -14.99 -17.18
CA THR A 224 -19.67 -14.04 -18.01
C THR A 224 -18.79 -12.87 -18.40
N PHE A 225 -18.95 -12.39 -19.62
CA PHE A 225 -18.15 -11.32 -20.18
C PHE A 225 -19.03 -10.14 -20.53
N LEU A 226 -18.64 -9.00 -20.02
CA LEU A 226 -19.28 -7.71 -20.22
C LEU A 226 -18.36 -6.82 -21.04
N ALA A 227 -18.92 -5.94 -21.85
CA ALA A 227 -18.17 -4.95 -22.60
C ALA A 227 -18.70 -3.54 -22.33
N ILE A 228 -17.81 -2.57 -22.19
CA ILE A 228 -18.18 -1.16 -22.14
C ILE A 228 -18.42 -0.71 -23.57
N ASN A 229 -19.70 -0.48 -23.93
CA ASN A 229 -20.10 -0.03 -25.25
C ASN A 229 -20.00 1.48 -25.42
N ASN A 230 -20.24 2.24 -24.35
CA ASN A 230 -20.07 3.69 -24.38
C ASN A 230 -19.51 4.21 -23.05
N ILE A 231 -18.52 5.11 -23.16
CA ILE A 231 -17.95 5.87 -22.05
C ILE A 231 -18.53 7.28 -22.14
N PRO A 232 -19.31 7.75 -21.15
CA PRO A 232 -19.88 9.09 -21.17
C PRO A 232 -18.80 10.16 -21.22
N SER A 233 -19.12 11.33 -21.78
CA SER A 233 -18.21 12.46 -21.73
C SER A 233 -17.99 12.88 -20.29
N MET A 234 -16.72 12.90 -19.86
CA MET A 234 -16.32 13.24 -18.50
C MET A 234 -15.24 14.30 -18.52
N GLU A 235 -15.34 15.28 -17.60
CA GLU A 235 -14.23 16.17 -17.31
C GLU A 235 -13.22 15.46 -16.40
N PHE A 236 -11.91 15.68 -16.63
CA PHE A 236 -10.87 15.12 -15.79
C PHE A 236 -10.50 16.11 -14.65
N PRO A 237 -10.33 15.63 -13.39
CA PRO A 237 -10.54 14.28 -12.89
C PRO A 237 -12.03 13.91 -12.85
N GLY A 238 -12.38 12.82 -13.55
CA GLY A 238 -13.75 12.31 -13.64
C GLY A 238 -14.01 11.19 -12.66
N VAL A 239 -14.89 10.27 -13.07
CA VAL A 239 -15.16 9.06 -12.32
C VAL A 239 -14.04 8.04 -12.57
N GLU A 240 -13.45 7.52 -11.51
CA GLU A 240 -12.39 6.48 -11.53
C GLU A 240 -13.00 5.09 -11.83
N TYR A 241 -13.69 4.96 -12.95
CA TYR A 241 -14.59 3.84 -13.26
C TYR A 241 -13.94 2.45 -13.26
N ILE A 242 -12.66 2.33 -13.62
CA ILE A 242 -11.96 1.04 -13.56
C ILE A 242 -11.58 0.72 -12.10
N LYS A 243 -11.12 1.72 -11.34
CA LYS A 243 -10.85 1.56 -9.91
C LYS A 243 -12.12 1.15 -9.14
N LEU A 244 -13.26 1.72 -9.47
CA LEU A 244 -14.54 1.34 -8.84
C LEU A 244 -14.87 -0.14 -9.04
N ILE A 245 -14.55 -0.74 -10.23
CA ILE A 245 -14.70 -2.18 -10.43
C ILE A 245 -13.83 -2.96 -9.45
N GLN A 246 -12.60 -2.50 -9.24
CA GLN A 246 -11.67 -3.13 -8.30
C GLN A 246 -12.15 -3.03 -6.84
N ASP A 247 -12.84 -1.93 -6.50
CA ASP A 247 -13.33 -1.67 -5.14
C ASP A 247 -14.64 -2.40 -4.80
N MET A 248 -15.38 -2.87 -5.81
CA MET A 248 -16.66 -3.60 -5.58
C MET A 248 -16.51 -4.98 -4.94
N ASN A 249 -15.31 -5.47 -4.75
CA ASN A 249 -15.00 -6.76 -4.10
C ASN A 249 -15.74 -7.98 -4.70
N ILE A 250 -16.10 -7.90 -5.99
CA ILE A 250 -16.81 -8.97 -6.74
C ILE A 250 -15.87 -9.88 -7.53
N GLY A 251 -14.56 -9.65 -7.45
CA GLY A 251 -13.55 -10.45 -8.14
C GLY A 251 -13.58 -10.32 -9.66
N ALA A 252 -13.95 -9.15 -10.17
CA ALA A 252 -14.01 -8.89 -11.61
C ALA A 252 -12.61 -8.75 -12.21
N GLU A 253 -12.31 -9.52 -13.27
CA GLU A 253 -11.12 -9.29 -14.11
C GLU A 253 -11.44 -8.22 -15.15
N VAL A 254 -10.47 -7.36 -15.45
CA VAL A 254 -10.62 -6.33 -16.50
C VAL A 254 -9.56 -6.54 -17.57
N CYS A 255 -9.99 -6.55 -18.82
CA CYS A 255 -9.11 -6.55 -20.00
C CYS A 255 -9.27 -5.24 -20.76
N ILE A 256 -8.16 -4.57 -21.00
CA ILE A 256 -8.12 -3.32 -21.76
C ILE A 256 -7.19 -3.51 -22.95
N HIS A 257 -7.72 -3.39 -24.14
CA HIS A 257 -6.90 -3.28 -25.34
C HIS A 257 -6.74 -1.82 -25.74
N ILE A 258 -5.53 -1.45 -26.07
CA ILE A 258 -5.17 -0.08 -26.47
C ILE A 258 -4.45 -0.14 -27.82
N LYS A 259 -4.88 0.70 -28.74
CA LYS A 259 -4.18 0.95 -29.99
C LYS A 259 -3.93 2.44 -30.16
N LYS A 260 -2.65 2.80 -30.19
CA LYS A 260 -2.20 4.18 -30.41
C LYS A 260 -2.01 4.46 -31.89
N PHE A 261 -2.41 5.63 -32.33
CA PHE A 261 -2.21 6.13 -33.69
C PHE A 261 -1.19 7.26 -33.73
N SER A 262 -0.61 7.48 -34.91
CA SER A 262 0.10 8.71 -35.19
C SER A 262 -0.87 9.90 -35.20
N ALA A 263 -0.36 11.12 -35.09
CA ALA A 263 -1.20 12.32 -35.14
C ALA A 263 -1.95 12.47 -36.46
N GLU A 264 -1.34 12.06 -37.57
CA GLU A 264 -1.95 12.09 -38.91
C GLU A 264 -3.06 11.04 -39.06
N GLU A 265 -2.82 9.81 -38.60
CA GLU A 265 -3.81 8.73 -38.59
C GLU A 265 -5.01 9.10 -37.72
N SER A 266 -4.78 9.68 -36.55
CA SER A 266 -5.84 10.16 -35.65
C SER A 266 -6.72 11.19 -36.32
N LYS A 267 -6.13 12.19 -37.00
CA LYS A 267 -6.86 13.22 -37.76
C LYS A 267 -7.70 12.60 -38.87
N SER A 268 -7.11 11.67 -39.63
CA SER A 268 -7.80 10.99 -40.75
C SER A 268 -8.98 10.16 -40.26
N LYS A 269 -8.78 9.35 -39.20
CA LYS A 269 -9.85 8.49 -38.63
C LYS A 269 -11.03 9.30 -38.12
N ILE A 270 -10.76 10.36 -37.35
CA ILE A 270 -11.82 11.20 -36.79
C ILE A 270 -12.58 11.93 -37.89
N LYS A 271 -11.85 12.50 -38.87
CA LYS A 271 -12.49 13.15 -40.03
C LYS A 271 -13.41 12.19 -40.76
N ASN A 272 -12.95 10.95 -40.99
CA ASN A 272 -13.74 9.94 -41.69
C ASN A 272 -14.97 9.51 -40.86
N LYS A 273 -14.83 9.35 -39.53
CA LYS A 273 -15.95 9.02 -38.65
C LYS A 273 -16.97 10.17 -38.59
N ALA A 274 -16.52 11.41 -38.41
CA ALA A 274 -17.36 12.59 -38.39
C ALA A 274 -18.10 12.78 -39.74
N ALA A 275 -17.42 12.56 -40.88
CA ALA A 275 -18.04 12.62 -42.19
C ALA A 275 -19.15 11.57 -42.34
N LYS A 276 -18.96 10.33 -41.89
CA LYS A 276 -20.00 9.29 -41.91
C LYS A 276 -21.21 9.66 -41.08
N ILE A 277 -21.01 10.12 -39.81
CA ILE A 277 -22.08 10.52 -38.91
C ILE A 277 -22.83 11.71 -39.51
N ASN A 278 -22.15 12.73 -40.02
CA ASN A 278 -22.77 13.86 -40.65
C ASN A 278 -23.58 13.46 -41.91
N ALA A 279 -23.08 12.47 -42.67
CA ALA A 279 -23.83 11.94 -43.84
C ALA A 279 -25.11 11.24 -43.38
N GLN A 280 -25.06 10.42 -42.34
CA GLN A 280 -26.26 9.74 -41.79
C GLN A 280 -27.29 10.73 -41.29
N VAL A 281 -26.89 11.73 -40.48
CA VAL A 281 -27.80 12.79 -40.00
C VAL A 281 -28.41 13.58 -41.16
N ASN A 282 -27.64 13.93 -42.19
CA ASN A 282 -28.11 14.65 -43.33
C ASN A 282 -29.08 13.81 -44.20
N GLU A 283 -28.81 12.51 -44.33
CA GLU A 283 -29.65 11.57 -45.06
C GLU A 283 -31.03 11.40 -44.36
N ALA A 284 -31.04 11.28 -43.02
CA ALA A 284 -32.25 11.25 -42.21
C ALA A 284 -33.08 12.54 -42.43
N LEU A 285 -32.47 13.73 -42.38
CA LEU A 285 -33.09 15.02 -42.59
C LEU A 285 -33.64 15.17 -44.03
N GLN A 286 -32.88 14.72 -45.05
CA GLN A 286 -33.33 14.75 -46.45
C GLN A 286 -34.49 13.77 -46.70
N GLY A 287 -34.52 12.65 -45.97
CA GLY A 287 -35.60 11.66 -46.03
C GLY A 287 -36.88 12.09 -45.31
N GLY A 288 -36.89 13.29 -44.72
CA GLY A 288 -38.06 13.81 -43.95
C GLY A 288 -38.19 13.19 -42.57
N HIS A 289 -37.16 12.48 -42.07
CA HIS A 289 -37.12 11.92 -40.72
C HIS A 289 -36.39 12.88 -39.78
N ILE A 290 -36.89 13.02 -38.57
CA ILE A 290 -36.17 13.73 -37.50
C ILE A 290 -35.07 12.79 -37.03
N PRO A 291 -33.76 13.18 -37.06
CA PRO A 291 -32.70 12.37 -36.49
C PRO A 291 -32.98 12.05 -35.03
N SER A 292 -32.61 10.85 -34.60
CA SER A 292 -32.75 10.44 -33.21
C SER A 292 -31.81 11.22 -32.27
N ASP A 293 -32.15 11.27 -30.99
CA ASP A 293 -31.28 11.89 -29.99
C ASP A 293 -29.90 11.25 -29.98
N GLU A 294 -29.81 9.94 -30.24
CA GLU A 294 -28.54 9.19 -30.34
C GLU A 294 -27.69 9.67 -31.52
N GLU A 295 -28.29 10.00 -32.66
CA GLU A 295 -27.58 10.53 -33.83
C GLU A 295 -27.03 11.94 -33.56
N TYR A 296 -27.78 12.78 -32.83
CA TYR A 296 -27.33 14.10 -32.40
C TYR A 296 -26.19 13.99 -31.38
N GLU A 297 -26.29 13.09 -30.41
CA GLU A 297 -25.21 12.83 -29.42
C GLU A 297 -23.95 12.31 -30.11
N ALA A 298 -24.07 11.37 -31.06
CA ALA A 298 -22.95 10.86 -31.83
C ALA A 298 -22.26 11.97 -32.64
N LYS A 299 -23.04 12.90 -33.21
CA LYS A 299 -22.50 14.08 -33.93
C LYS A 299 -21.75 15.00 -32.97
N ALA A 300 -22.33 15.34 -31.83
CA ALA A 300 -21.69 16.18 -30.81
C ALA A 300 -20.38 15.54 -30.28
N ALA A 301 -20.37 14.22 -30.05
CA ALA A 301 -19.20 13.49 -29.66
C ALA A 301 -18.10 13.52 -30.71
N ALA A 302 -18.45 13.35 -32.01
CA ALA A 302 -17.50 13.43 -33.11
C ALA A 302 -16.87 14.84 -33.23
N GLU A 303 -17.68 15.89 -33.10
CA GLU A 303 -17.21 17.28 -33.10
C GLU A 303 -16.31 17.59 -31.90
N SER A 304 -16.62 17.03 -30.73
CA SER A 304 -15.78 17.15 -29.54
C SER A 304 -14.41 16.50 -29.74
N LEU A 305 -14.38 15.28 -30.26
CA LEU A 305 -13.13 14.58 -30.60
C LEU A 305 -12.30 15.35 -31.64
N GLU A 306 -12.93 15.97 -32.63
CA GLU A 306 -12.23 16.80 -33.61
C GLU A 306 -11.57 18.03 -32.96
N LYS A 307 -12.23 18.66 -31.99
CA LYS A 307 -11.66 19.76 -31.21
C LYS A 307 -10.46 19.30 -30.37
N GLU A 308 -10.55 18.12 -29.74
CA GLU A 308 -9.47 17.55 -28.94
C GLU A 308 -8.22 17.24 -29.78
N VAL A 309 -8.39 16.69 -30.98
CA VAL A 309 -7.26 16.47 -31.92
C VAL A 309 -6.63 17.78 -32.39
N LYS A 310 -7.43 18.84 -32.62
CA LYS A 310 -6.92 20.17 -32.94
C LYS A 310 -6.07 20.75 -31.78
N ARG A 311 -6.32 20.33 -30.55
CA ARG A 311 -5.54 20.66 -29.35
C ARG A 311 -4.33 19.76 -29.13
N ASN A 312 -3.94 18.94 -30.12
CA ASN A 312 -2.84 17.99 -30.08
C ASN A 312 -2.96 16.89 -28.99
N LYS A 313 -4.17 16.56 -28.56
CA LYS A 313 -4.37 15.42 -27.68
C LYS A 313 -4.25 14.10 -28.45
N HIS A 314 -3.67 13.11 -27.80
CA HIS A 314 -3.54 11.77 -28.35
C HIS A 314 -4.87 11.02 -28.25
N ILE A 315 -5.34 10.54 -29.39
CA ILE A 315 -6.53 9.69 -29.49
C ILE A 315 -6.08 8.24 -29.63
N ILE A 316 -6.79 7.36 -28.97
CA ILE A 316 -6.56 5.92 -28.95
C ILE A 316 -7.84 5.18 -29.33
N GLU A 317 -7.69 4.02 -29.96
CA GLU A 317 -8.72 2.99 -29.93
C GLU A 317 -8.55 2.16 -28.68
N THR A 318 -9.63 1.94 -27.95
CA THR A 318 -9.66 1.08 -26.77
C THR A 318 -10.92 0.23 -26.74
N SER A 319 -10.80 -0.98 -26.24
CA SER A 319 -11.93 -1.80 -25.81
C SER A 319 -11.69 -2.23 -24.37
N ILE A 320 -12.73 -2.14 -23.55
CA ILE A 320 -12.68 -2.49 -22.14
C ILE A 320 -13.71 -3.58 -21.89
N SER A 321 -13.23 -4.74 -21.49
CA SER A 321 -14.05 -5.91 -21.20
C SER A 321 -13.88 -6.32 -19.74
N ILE A 322 -14.93 -6.84 -19.12
CA ILE A 322 -14.96 -7.26 -17.73
C ILE A 322 -15.41 -8.72 -17.69
N CYS A 323 -14.68 -9.55 -16.95
CA CYS A 323 -15.05 -10.94 -16.70
C CYS A 323 -15.43 -11.12 -15.24
N LEU A 324 -16.59 -11.70 -15.01
CA LEU A 324 -17.04 -12.20 -13.70
C LEU A 324 -17.10 -13.73 -13.75
N ALA A 325 -16.53 -14.37 -12.74
CA ALA A 325 -16.44 -15.81 -12.68
C ALA A 325 -16.63 -16.39 -11.27
N SER A 326 -17.23 -17.56 -11.21
CA SER A 326 -17.40 -18.34 -9.97
C SER A 326 -17.63 -19.80 -10.31
N THR A 327 -17.47 -20.68 -9.34
CA THR A 327 -17.93 -22.07 -9.43
C THR A 327 -19.45 -22.21 -9.21
N ASN A 328 -20.13 -21.11 -8.85
CA ASN A 328 -21.58 -21.04 -8.67
C ASN A 328 -22.18 -20.05 -9.66
N GLU A 329 -23.04 -20.53 -10.55
CA GLU A 329 -23.68 -19.72 -11.59
C GLU A 329 -24.55 -18.59 -11.02
N LYS A 330 -25.25 -18.83 -9.89
CA LYS A 330 -26.10 -17.81 -9.26
C LYS A 330 -25.28 -16.58 -8.80
N ILE A 331 -24.08 -16.80 -8.28
CA ILE A 331 -23.16 -15.76 -7.87
C ILE A 331 -22.76 -14.90 -9.07
N VAL A 332 -22.38 -15.55 -10.18
CA VAL A 332 -22.00 -14.84 -11.41
C VAL A 332 -23.15 -13.96 -11.91
N ARG A 333 -24.37 -14.51 -11.97
CA ARG A 333 -25.55 -13.77 -12.42
C ARG A 333 -25.88 -12.58 -11.51
N ASN A 334 -25.81 -12.77 -10.19
CA ASN A 334 -26.05 -11.71 -9.22
C ASN A 334 -25.01 -10.58 -9.33
N ASN A 335 -23.72 -10.94 -9.35
CA ASN A 335 -22.64 -9.96 -9.48
C ASN A 335 -22.73 -9.20 -10.82
N THR A 336 -23.11 -9.89 -11.89
CA THR A 336 -23.39 -9.27 -13.20
C THR A 336 -24.47 -8.21 -13.09
N LYS A 337 -25.58 -8.55 -12.45
CA LYS A 337 -26.70 -7.63 -12.26
C LYS A 337 -26.29 -6.39 -11.46
N VAL A 338 -25.60 -6.60 -10.33
CA VAL A 338 -25.12 -5.51 -9.46
C VAL A 338 -24.17 -4.58 -10.23
N LEU A 339 -23.20 -5.14 -10.96
CA LEU A 339 -22.23 -4.35 -11.73
C LEU A 339 -22.91 -3.56 -12.85
N MET A 340 -23.80 -4.19 -13.62
CA MET A 340 -24.53 -3.55 -14.71
C MET A 340 -25.46 -2.44 -14.19
N GLU A 341 -26.17 -2.68 -13.08
CA GLU A 341 -27.03 -1.66 -12.48
C GLU A 341 -26.24 -0.45 -12.01
N TYR A 342 -25.10 -0.67 -11.38
CA TYR A 342 -24.24 0.41 -10.92
C TYR A 342 -23.68 1.23 -12.08
N PHE A 343 -23.11 0.56 -13.10
CA PHE A 343 -22.54 1.26 -14.26
C PHE A 343 -23.60 2.00 -15.07
N ASN A 344 -24.70 1.35 -15.40
CA ASN A 344 -25.70 1.92 -16.28
C ASN A 344 -26.56 2.99 -15.60
N LYS A 345 -26.95 2.78 -14.32
CA LYS A 345 -27.83 3.71 -13.61
C LYS A 345 -27.06 4.83 -12.91
N SER A 346 -25.98 4.50 -12.20
CA SER A 346 -25.29 5.48 -11.35
C SER A 346 -24.20 6.23 -12.10
N LEU A 347 -23.42 5.53 -12.93
CA LEU A 347 -22.29 6.13 -13.66
C LEU A 347 -22.65 6.55 -15.09
N LYS A 348 -23.82 6.15 -15.59
CA LYS A 348 -24.28 6.41 -16.96
C LYS A 348 -23.35 5.88 -18.06
N PHE A 349 -22.58 4.82 -17.75
CA PHE A 349 -21.89 4.05 -18.76
C PHE A 349 -22.86 3.12 -19.45
N GLU A 350 -22.58 2.75 -20.67
CA GLU A 350 -23.29 1.67 -21.34
C GLU A 350 -22.47 0.38 -21.20
N LEU A 351 -22.71 -0.35 -20.12
CA LEU A 351 -22.14 -1.67 -19.88
C LEU A 351 -23.14 -2.72 -20.35
N ILE A 352 -22.72 -3.56 -21.28
CA ILE A 352 -23.57 -4.58 -21.90
C ILE A 352 -23.06 -5.99 -21.62
N ASN A 353 -23.97 -6.95 -21.64
CA ASN A 353 -23.69 -8.38 -21.58
C ASN A 353 -24.16 -9.03 -22.89
N PRO A 354 -23.30 -9.16 -23.90
CA PRO A 354 -23.70 -9.68 -25.21
C PRO A 354 -24.02 -11.18 -25.18
N HIS A 355 -25.04 -11.60 -25.92
CA HIS A 355 -25.47 -12.99 -26.00
C HIS A 355 -24.49 -13.88 -26.78
N THR A 356 -24.05 -13.40 -27.95
CA THR A 356 -23.33 -14.22 -28.93
C THR A 356 -21.81 -14.09 -28.84
N ASP A 357 -21.32 -12.99 -28.25
CA ASP A 357 -19.90 -12.66 -28.29
C ASP A 357 -19.12 -13.10 -27.04
N GLN A 358 -19.74 -13.88 -26.15
CA GLN A 358 -19.10 -14.36 -24.92
C GLN A 358 -17.77 -15.06 -25.19
N TYR A 359 -17.73 -15.95 -26.17
CA TYR A 359 -16.50 -16.66 -26.54
C TYR A 359 -15.46 -15.74 -27.19
N ARG A 360 -15.89 -14.75 -27.99
CA ARG A 360 -14.97 -13.77 -28.60
C ARG A 360 -14.29 -12.90 -27.54
N ILE A 361 -15.08 -12.41 -26.57
CA ILE A 361 -14.55 -11.63 -25.45
C ILE A 361 -13.67 -12.49 -24.52
N PHE A 362 -14.02 -13.75 -24.31
CA PHE A 362 -13.15 -14.70 -23.60
C PHE A 362 -11.75 -14.75 -24.22
N LEU A 363 -11.63 -14.75 -25.55
CA LEU A 363 -10.33 -14.76 -26.24
C LEU A 363 -9.51 -13.51 -25.97
N ASP A 364 -10.13 -12.37 -25.71
CA ASP A 364 -9.45 -11.11 -25.35
C ASP A 364 -8.68 -11.20 -24.02
N PHE A 365 -9.14 -12.07 -23.13
CA PHE A 365 -8.49 -12.26 -21.82
C PHE A 365 -7.33 -13.25 -21.87
N ILE A 366 -7.03 -13.84 -23.02
CA ILE A 366 -5.84 -14.67 -23.17
C ILE A 366 -4.61 -13.74 -23.21
N PRO A 367 -3.57 -14.01 -22.39
CA PRO A 367 -2.37 -13.18 -22.33
C PRO A 367 -1.70 -13.01 -23.70
N ALA A 368 -1.33 -11.78 -24.00
CA ALA A 368 -0.69 -11.37 -25.27
C ALA A 368 -1.50 -11.65 -26.54
N ASN A 369 -2.82 -11.84 -26.43
CA ASN A 369 -3.68 -12.09 -27.57
C ASN A 369 -4.11 -10.77 -28.24
N SER A 370 -4.54 -10.88 -29.51
CA SER A 370 -5.09 -9.76 -30.25
C SER A 370 -6.49 -9.41 -29.77
N ASN A 371 -6.94 -8.18 -30.02
CA ASN A 371 -8.30 -7.76 -29.72
C ASN A 371 -9.31 -8.44 -30.65
N TYR A 372 -10.15 -9.32 -30.12
CA TYR A 372 -11.26 -9.98 -30.81
C TYR A 372 -12.58 -9.25 -30.63
N ASN A 373 -12.66 -8.38 -29.63
CA ASN A 373 -13.83 -7.59 -29.30
C ASN A 373 -13.95 -6.34 -30.19
N ARG A 374 -14.09 -6.54 -31.51
CA ARG A 374 -14.04 -5.45 -32.51
C ARG A 374 -15.28 -4.57 -32.47
N ASP A 375 -16.42 -5.09 -32.04
CA ASP A 375 -17.70 -4.41 -32.08
C ASP A 375 -17.83 -3.35 -30.97
N PHE A 376 -17.00 -3.47 -29.91
CA PHE A 376 -17.00 -2.56 -28.75
C PHE A 376 -15.74 -1.70 -28.67
N ILE A 377 -15.07 -1.48 -29.82
CA ILE A 377 -13.93 -0.57 -29.88
C ILE A 377 -14.41 0.88 -29.87
N GLN A 378 -13.86 1.64 -28.94
CA GLN A 378 -14.13 3.06 -28.81
C GLN A 378 -12.92 3.90 -29.20
N LEU A 379 -13.20 5.06 -29.79
CA LEU A 379 -12.19 6.05 -30.10
C LEU A 379 -12.30 7.18 -29.09
N VAL A 380 -11.34 7.26 -28.19
CA VAL A 380 -11.36 8.19 -27.05
C VAL A 380 -10.03 8.91 -26.87
N PRO A 381 -10.02 10.10 -26.23
CA PRO A 381 -8.78 10.70 -25.74
C PRO A 381 -8.06 9.78 -24.75
N MET A 382 -6.74 9.80 -24.74
CA MET A 382 -5.94 8.99 -23.82
C MET A 382 -6.25 9.33 -22.35
N GLU A 383 -6.59 10.58 -22.08
CA GLU A 383 -6.98 11.07 -20.75
C GLU A 383 -8.26 10.39 -20.23
N THR A 384 -9.20 10.07 -21.12
CA THR A 384 -10.43 9.35 -20.75
C THR A 384 -10.12 7.97 -20.19
N LEU A 385 -9.18 7.23 -20.80
CA LEU A 385 -8.74 5.94 -20.30
C LEU A 385 -7.94 6.11 -19.00
N ALA A 386 -7.04 7.09 -18.95
CA ALA A 386 -6.25 7.39 -17.75
C ALA A 386 -7.15 7.78 -16.56
N GLY A 387 -8.27 8.47 -16.82
CA GLY A 387 -9.29 8.81 -15.82
C GLY A 387 -9.92 7.60 -15.15
N GLY A 388 -9.91 6.43 -15.78
CA GLY A 388 -10.33 5.17 -15.16
C GLY A 388 -9.46 4.70 -14.02
N VAL A 389 -8.24 5.23 -13.89
CA VAL A 389 -7.27 4.95 -12.81
C VAL A 389 -7.05 3.45 -12.62
N PHE A 390 -6.76 2.75 -13.72
CA PHE A 390 -6.49 1.31 -13.68
C PHE A 390 -5.14 1.02 -13.01
N GLY A 391 -5.09 -0.08 -12.27
CA GLY A 391 -3.89 -0.49 -11.52
C GLY A 391 -3.63 0.34 -10.26
N ALA A 392 -4.50 1.26 -9.89
CA ALA A 392 -4.44 1.91 -8.59
C ALA A 392 -4.73 0.90 -7.49
N SER A 393 -3.98 0.98 -6.42
CA SER A 393 -4.15 0.12 -5.25
C SER A 393 -4.51 0.98 -4.05
N ASP A 394 -5.56 0.60 -3.35
CA ASP A 394 -5.88 1.12 -2.00
C ASP A 394 -5.12 0.34 -0.91
N HIS A 395 -3.98 -0.26 -1.28
CA HIS A 395 -3.16 -0.97 -0.33
C HIS A 395 -2.68 -0.01 0.76
N LEU A 396 -3.13 -0.24 1.98
CA LEU A 396 -2.71 0.46 3.18
C LEU A 396 -2.01 -0.52 4.10
N GLY A 397 -0.92 -0.07 4.72
CA GLY A 397 -0.15 -0.88 5.65
C GLY A 397 0.95 -1.69 4.97
N ASP A 398 1.28 -2.81 5.58
CA ASP A 398 2.38 -3.70 5.19
C ASP A 398 1.87 -5.04 4.66
N SER A 399 2.69 -5.73 3.85
CA SER A 399 2.37 -7.08 3.38
C SER A 399 2.43 -8.15 4.49
N VAL A 400 3.12 -7.84 5.60
CA VAL A 400 3.27 -8.71 6.78
C VAL A 400 3.16 -7.84 8.02
N GLY A 401 2.35 -8.24 8.98
CA GLY A 401 2.18 -7.48 10.21
C GLY A 401 1.01 -7.95 11.07
N ALA A 402 0.79 -7.22 12.16
CA ALA A 402 -0.41 -7.38 12.96
C ALA A 402 -1.63 -6.83 12.22
N TYR A 403 -2.74 -7.54 12.25
CA TYR A 403 -4.00 -7.03 11.72
C TYR A 403 -4.52 -5.90 12.61
N ILE A 404 -4.79 -4.72 12.02
CA ILE A 404 -5.24 -3.53 12.75
C ILE A 404 -6.62 -3.03 12.30
N GLY A 405 -7.17 -3.55 11.22
CA GLY A 405 -8.47 -3.13 10.70
C GLY A 405 -8.60 -3.37 9.20
N TYR A 406 -9.55 -2.68 8.59
CA TYR A 406 -9.80 -2.75 7.14
C TYR A 406 -10.09 -1.35 6.58
N THR A 407 -9.88 -1.20 5.27
CA THR A 407 -10.19 0.05 4.56
C THR A 407 -11.69 0.21 4.39
N VAL A 408 -12.18 1.44 4.41
CA VAL A 408 -13.62 1.75 4.20
C VAL A 408 -14.06 1.35 2.80
N ASN A 409 -13.21 1.58 1.80
CA ASN A 409 -13.47 1.18 0.42
C ASN A 409 -12.84 -0.19 0.18
N GLY A 410 -13.64 -1.15 -0.31
CA GLY A 410 -13.16 -2.46 -0.72
C GLY A 410 -12.82 -3.45 0.40
N ASN A 411 -13.13 -3.14 1.67
CA ASN A 411 -12.92 -4.04 2.83
C ASN A 411 -11.53 -4.69 2.88
N ARG A 412 -10.48 -3.99 2.43
CA ARG A 412 -9.12 -4.53 2.41
C ARG A 412 -8.53 -4.56 3.81
N LYS A 413 -8.04 -5.72 4.21
CA LYS A 413 -7.40 -5.92 5.51
C LYS A 413 -6.10 -5.15 5.59
N VAL A 414 -5.90 -4.44 6.69
CA VAL A 414 -4.72 -3.61 6.94
C VAL A 414 -3.85 -4.29 7.97
N TYR A 415 -2.62 -4.59 7.57
CA TYR A 415 -1.60 -5.15 8.44
C TYR A 415 -0.53 -4.10 8.72
N LEU A 416 0.01 -4.09 9.93
CA LEU A 416 1.03 -3.14 10.33
C LEU A 416 2.22 -3.83 10.98
N TYR A 417 3.41 -3.56 10.44
CA TYR A 417 4.68 -3.92 11.04
C TYR A 417 5.64 -2.73 11.01
N MET A 418 5.65 -1.93 12.08
CA MET A 418 6.46 -0.70 12.14
C MET A 418 7.95 -0.94 11.92
N GLY A 419 8.48 -2.10 12.31
CA GLY A 419 9.88 -2.49 12.08
C GLY A 419 10.26 -2.69 10.61
N ARG A 420 9.30 -2.70 9.68
CA ARG A 420 9.59 -2.77 8.25
C ARG A 420 10.19 -1.47 7.70
N ALA A 421 9.77 -0.33 8.24
CA ALA A 421 10.24 0.98 7.76
C ALA A 421 11.77 1.09 7.84
N THR A 422 12.38 0.60 8.91
CA THR A 422 13.85 0.60 9.08
C THR A 422 14.56 -0.26 8.02
N LYS A 423 13.97 -1.40 7.64
CA LYS A 423 14.52 -2.27 6.59
C LYS A 423 14.43 -1.65 5.20
N LEU A 424 13.53 -0.69 5.00
CA LEU A 424 13.36 0.06 3.75
C LEU A 424 14.08 1.42 3.76
N ASN A 425 14.97 1.67 4.74
CA ASN A 425 15.63 2.96 4.96
C ASN A 425 14.64 4.14 5.08
N LYS A 426 13.47 3.88 5.67
CA LYS A 426 12.45 4.89 5.97
C LYS A 426 12.42 5.18 7.47
N SER A 427 11.95 6.37 7.84
CA SER A 427 11.76 6.71 9.26
C SER A 427 10.68 5.83 9.87
N PRO A 428 10.94 5.14 11.01
CA PRO A 428 9.96 4.31 11.70
C PRO A 428 9.06 5.13 12.63
N ALA A 429 8.63 6.31 12.23
CA ALA A 429 7.77 7.18 13.02
C ALA A 429 6.33 7.14 12.50
N MET A 430 5.37 7.10 13.43
CA MET A 430 3.94 7.15 13.15
C MET A 430 3.27 8.25 13.97
N GLY A 431 2.52 9.13 13.31
CA GLY A 431 1.66 10.12 13.97
C GLY A 431 0.21 9.67 13.96
N ILE A 432 -0.46 9.69 15.12
CA ILE A 432 -1.89 9.34 15.24
C ILE A 432 -2.65 10.63 15.60
N TYR A 433 -3.51 11.07 14.70
CA TYR A 433 -4.28 12.29 14.82
C TYR A 433 -5.78 11.99 14.83
N GLY A 434 -6.55 12.79 15.52
CA GLY A 434 -8.01 12.66 15.54
C GLY A 434 -8.65 13.55 16.59
N ASN A 435 -9.96 13.73 16.51
CA ASN A 435 -10.73 14.49 17.49
C ASN A 435 -10.83 13.78 18.85
N LEU A 436 -11.28 14.50 19.85
CA LEU A 436 -11.59 13.90 21.16
C LEU A 436 -12.64 12.79 21.00
N GLY A 437 -12.41 11.63 21.60
CA GLY A 437 -13.28 10.45 21.43
C GLY A 437 -13.08 9.68 20.12
N GLY A 438 -12.20 10.14 19.19
CA GLY A 438 -11.95 9.49 17.88
C GLY A 438 -11.08 8.22 17.93
N GLY A 439 -10.84 7.64 19.11
CA GLY A 439 -10.13 6.35 19.25
C GLY A 439 -8.61 6.42 19.13
N LYS A 440 -7.98 7.62 19.20
CA LYS A 440 -6.51 7.76 19.11
C LYS A 440 -5.77 6.88 20.11
N SER A 441 -6.06 7.04 21.40
CA SER A 441 -5.40 6.29 22.47
C SER A 441 -5.68 4.79 22.38
N PHE A 442 -6.90 4.40 21.96
CA PHE A 442 -7.22 2.99 21.72
C PHE A 442 -6.35 2.37 20.63
N ASN A 443 -6.26 3.02 19.46
CA ASN A 443 -5.45 2.51 18.36
C ASN A 443 -3.95 2.50 18.68
N ALA A 444 -3.44 3.55 19.35
CA ALA A 444 -2.06 3.60 19.81
C ALA A 444 -1.74 2.42 20.75
N ASN A 445 -2.61 2.18 21.70
CA ASN A 445 -2.50 1.08 22.66
C ASN A 445 -2.55 -0.28 21.99
N LEU A 446 -3.49 -0.47 21.05
CA LEU A 446 -3.62 -1.71 20.28
C LEU A 446 -2.33 -2.01 19.51
N ILE A 447 -1.79 -1.01 18.79
CA ILE A 447 -0.55 -1.15 18.02
C ILE A 447 0.61 -1.56 18.94
N VAL A 448 0.76 -0.91 20.09
CA VAL A 448 1.84 -1.24 21.03
C VAL A 448 1.67 -2.67 21.56
N VAL A 449 0.49 -3.05 22.06
CA VAL A 449 0.25 -4.39 22.60
C VAL A 449 0.48 -5.47 21.55
N LEU A 450 -0.02 -5.30 20.33
CA LEU A 450 0.20 -6.27 19.26
C LEU A 450 1.70 -6.42 18.92
N HIS A 451 2.47 -5.34 18.87
CA HIS A 451 3.91 -5.43 18.59
C HIS A 451 4.68 -6.07 19.76
N VAL A 452 4.27 -5.80 21.02
CA VAL A 452 4.84 -6.45 22.20
C VAL A 452 4.59 -7.95 22.15
N LEU A 453 3.38 -8.38 21.80
CA LEU A 453 3.04 -9.78 21.60
C LEU A 453 3.90 -10.42 20.49
N PHE A 454 4.17 -9.69 19.41
CA PHE A 454 5.02 -10.19 18.31
C PHE A 454 6.52 -9.96 18.51
N GLY A 455 6.98 -9.83 19.73
CA GLY A 455 8.40 -9.92 20.05
C GLY A 455 9.11 -8.59 20.29
N SER A 456 8.44 -7.43 20.19
CA SER A 456 9.03 -6.13 20.51
C SER A 456 8.98 -5.80 21.99
N SER A 457 9.88 -4.96 22.49
CA SER A 457 9.71 -4.28 23.79
C SER A 457 9.08 -2.90 23.57
N ALA A 458 8.41 -2.37 24.57
CA ALA A 458 7.80 -1.06 24.46
C ALA A 458 8.03 -0.19 25.69
N LEU A 459 8.17 1.12 25.46
CA LEU A 459 8.18 2.17 26.47
C LEU A 459 7.04 3.16 26.17
N ILE A 460 6.14 3.35 27.12
CA ILE A 460 5.02 4.27 27.01
C ILE A 460 5.22 5.42 28.00
N PHE A 461 5.17 6.64 27.51
CA PHE A 461 5.04 7.83 28.32
C PHE A 461 3.57 8.19 28.45
N ASP A 462 3.06 8.10 29.68
CA ASP A 462 1.65 8.27 30.02
C ASP A 462 1.47 9.41 31.04
N PRO A 463 1.51 10.68 30.58
CA PRO A 463 1.46 11.85 31.47
C PRO A 463 0.11 12.02 32.16
N LYS A 464 -0.93 11.35 31.70
CA LYS A 464 -2.28 11.41 32.30
C LYS A 464 -2.61 10.23 33.18
N SER A 465 -1.67 9.29 33.34
CA SER A 465 -1.86 8.07 34.14
C SER A 465 -3.08 7.21 33.75
N GLU A 466 -3.46 7.26 32.43
CA GLU A 466 -4.63 6.54 31.92
C GLU A 466 -4.42 5.02 31.92
N ARG A 467 -3.17 4.55 31.97
CA ARG A 467 -2.80 3.12 31.88
C ARG A 467 -2.46 2.49 33.23
N SER A 468 -2.79 3.15 34.34
CA SER A 468 -2.51 2.64 35.71
C SER A 468 -3.09 1.25 35.99
N HIS A 469 -4.17 0.88 35.29
CA HIS A 469 -4.87 -0.39 35.45
C HIS A 469 -4.42 -1.49 34.46
N TRP A 470 -3.40 -1.23 33.64
CA TRP A 470 -2.99 -2.17 32.59
C TRP A 470 -2.38 -3.46 33.15
N ALA A 471 -1.65 -3.41 34.25
CA ALA A 471 -1.13 -4.62 34.87
C ALA A 471 -2.24 -5.62 35.25
N ALA A 472 -3.40 -5.12 35.67
CA ALA A 472 -4.56 -5.96 35.98
C ALA A 472 -5.36 -6.41 34.75
N LYS A 473 -5.34 -5.62 33.68
CA LYS A 473 -6.04 -5.96 32.43
C LYS A 473 -5.22 -6.85 31.47
N LEU A 474 -3.92 -6.79 31.56
CA LEU A 474 -2.97 -7.59 30.84
C LEU A 474 -2.28 -8.61 31.72
N ASP A 475 -3.08 -9.27 32.56
CA ASP A 475 -2.61 -10.23 33.58
C ASP A 475 -1.81 -11.39 33.00
N PHE A 476 -2.07 -11.76 31.72
CA PHE A 476 -1.29 -12.75 30.99
C PHE A 476 0.18 -12.34 30.77
N MET A 477 0.51 -11.07 30.93
CA MET A 477 1.90 -10.58 30.83
C MET A 477 2.67 -10.76 32.15
N GLY A 478 1.99 -10.90 33.28
CA GLY A 478 2.63 -11.09 34.60
C GLY A 478 3.72 -10.07 34.84
N ASP A 479 4.92 -10.56 35.17
CA ASP A 479 6.09 -9.72 35.49
C ASP A 479 6.73 -9.04 34.26
N LEU A 480 6.21 -9.28 33.05
CA LEU A 480 6.72 -8.64 31.84
C LEU A 480 6.25 -7.20 31.67
N ILE A 481 5.25 -6.77 32.42
CA ILE A 481 4.76 -5.38 32.46
C ILE A 481 5.30 -4.67 33.70
N SER A 482 5.83 -3.45 33.52
CA SER A 482 6.26 -2.56 34.59
C SER A 482 5.56 -1.22 34.45
N ILE A 483 4.91 -0.79 35.53
CA ILE A 483 4.31 0.55 35.62
C ILE A 483 5.07 1.32 36.68
N VAL A 484 5.85 2.30 36.25
CA VAL A 484 6.61 3.20 37.13
C VAL A 484 5.83 4.50 37.24
N ARG A 485 5.26 4.74 38.41
CA ARG A 485 4.55 5.99 38.72
C ARG A 485 5.44 6.87 39.55
N LEU A 486 5.76 8.04 39.07
CA LEU A 486 6.58 9.05 39.73
C LEU A 486 5.67 10.12 40.33
N THR A 487 5.83 10.36 41.60
CA THR A 487 5.06 11.33 42.37
C THR A 487 6.00 12.35 43.05
N PRO A 488 5.56 13.57 43.35
CA PRO A 488 6.39 14.55 44.08
C PRO A 488 6.58 14.22 45.53
N ASN A 489 6.54 12.95 45.92
CA ASN A 489 6.76 12.46 47.26
C ASN A 489 8.25 12.19 47.52
N ASP A 490 8.60 12.10 48.81
CA ASP A 490 10.00 11.89 49.19
C ASP A 490 10.57 10.50 48.81
N GLU A 491 9.69 9.50 48.57
CA GLU A 491 10.07 8.16 48.08
C GLU A 491 10.58 8.16 46.62
N ASP A 492 10.16 9.15 45.83
CA ASP A 492 10.53 9.28 44.44
C ASP A 492 11.57 10.38 44.22
N LYS A 493 12.04 11.01 45.29
CA LYS A 493 13.03 12.08 45.26
C LYS A 493 14.30 11.63 44.53
N GLY A 494 14.74 12.42 43.52
CA GLY A 494 15.97 12.20 42.79
C GLY A 494 15.95 11.03 41.79
N LYS A 495 14.84 10.31 41.61
CA LYS A 495 14.77 9.21 40.66
C LYS A 495 15.02 9.64 39.21
N LEU A 496 14.74 10.91 38.86
CA LEU A 496 15.01 11.54 37.60
C LEU A 496 16.25 12.44 37.60
N ASP A 497 17.13 12.30 38.60
CA ASP A 497 18.42 13.02 38.61
C ASP A 497 19.22 12.63 37.37
N PRO A 498 19.72 13.60 36.54
CA PRO A 498 20.52 13.34 35.36
C PRO A 498 21.70 12.41 35.59
N PHE A 499 22.37 12.52 36.72
CA PHE A 499 23.52 11.68 37.07
C PHE A 499 23.10 10.25 37.45
N ASN A 500 21.89 10.06 37.98
CA ASN A 500 21.33 8.74 38.22
C ASN A 500 20.87 8.09 36.89
N LEU A 501 20.30 8.89 35.98
CA LEU A 501 19.87 8.43 34.69
C LEU A 501 21.02 8.00 33.76
N TYR A 502 22.10 8.77 33.77
CA TYR A 502 23.30 8.54 32.96
C TYR A 502 24.50 8.17 33.83
N ASN A 503 24.32 7.22 34.76
CA ASN A 503 25.40 6.71 35.61
C ASN A 503 26.54 6.03 34.81
N ASP A 504 26.28 5.68 33.56
CA ASP A 504 27.21 5.08 32.60
C ASP A 504 27.86 6.09 31.63
N ASN A 505 27.36 7.33 31.58
CA ASN A 505 27.86 8.39 30.70
C ASN A 505 27.80 9.77 31.38
N ILE A 506 28.84 10.14 32.06
CA ILE A 506 28.92 11.39 32.83
C ILE A 506 28.81 12.65 31.93
N ASP A 507 29.28 12.59 30.71
CA ASP A 507 29.22 13.73 29.79
C ASP A 507 27.77 14.03 29.40
N GLU A 508 26.98 13.01 29.05
CA GLU A 508 25.54 13.17 28.79
C GLU A 508 24.77 13.62 30.05
N ALA A 509 25.16 13.12 31.23
CA ALA A 509 24.58 13.56 32.50
C ALA A 509 24.82 15.06 32.73
N CYS A 510 26.04 15.52 32.52
CA CYS A 510 26.42 16.94 32.67
C CYS A 510 25.67 17.83 31.67
N ASP A 511 25.59 17.44 30.41
CA ASP A 511 24.88 18.19 29.37
C ASP A 511 23.38 18.32 29.71
N LEU A 512 22.78 17.24 30.19
CA LEU A 512 21.38 17.21 30.59
C LEU A 512 21.14 18.06 31.84
N ALA A 513 22.01 17.96 32.85
CA ALA A 513 21.95 18.76 34.07
C ALA A 513 22.11 20.26 33.76
N PHE A 514 23.01 20.61 32.84
CA PHE A 514 23.17 21.99 32.36
C PHE A 514 21.87 22.53 31.78
N ASN A 515 21.27 21.83 30.84
CA ASN A 515 20.04 22.28 30.17
C ASN A 515 18.87 22.44 31.15
N ILE A 516 18.74 21.51 32.11
CA ILE A 516 17.68 21.55 33.13
C ILE A 516 17.86 22.77 34.06
N ILE A 517 19.08 22.99 34.54
CA ILE A 517 19.36 24.10 35.47
C ILE A 517 19.17 25.45 34.75
N VAL A 518 19.62 25.57 33.51
CA VAL A 518 19.42 26.78 32.70
C VAL A 518 17.94 27.11 32.59
N GLU A 519 17.09 26.13 32.39
CA GLU A 519 15.64 26.31 32.26
C GLU A 519 14.96 26.63 33.61
N ILE A 520 15.23 25.82 34.64
CA ILE A 520 14.59 25.97 35.97
C ILE A 520 15.01 27.26 36.69
N ALA A 521 16.33 27.55 36.68
CA ALA A 521 16.86 28.70 37.42
C ALA A 521 16.86 30.00 36.59
N ASN A 522 16.43 29.98 35.32
CA ASN A 522 16.49 31.11 34.42
C ASN A 522 17.84 31.85 34.51
N THR A 523 18.92 31.13 34.20
CA THR A 523 20.30 31.55 34.42
C THR A 523 20.73 32.66 33.45
N ASN A 524 21.50 33.64 33.94
CA ASN A 524 22.20 34.63 33.13
C ASN A 524 23.51 34.05 32.58
N GLU A 525 24.24 34.81 31.72
CA GLU A 525 25.47 34.31 31.07
C GLU A 525 26.58 33.99 32.08
N GLU A 526 26.72 34.77 33.15
CA GLU A 526 27.73 34.58 34.19
C GLU A 526 27.42 33.28 35.01
N GLU A 527 26.15 33.10 35.40
CA GLU A 527 25.69 31.89 36.06
C GLU A 527 25.91 30.62 35.17
N LYS A 528 25.75 30.75 33.84
CA LYS A 528 26.04 29.65 32.92
C LYS A 528 27.52 29.31 32.87
N ILE A 529 28.42 30.29 32.96
CA ILE A 529 29.88 30.05 32.99
C ILE A 529 30.24 29.25 34.26
N ILE A 530 29.77 29.71 35.41
CA ILE A 530 29.99 29.01 36.69
C ILE A 530 29.48 27.60 36.65
N LEU A 531 28.26 27.39 36.10
CA LEU A 531 27.67 26.08 35.96
C LEU A 531 28.48 25.14 35.07
N LYS A 532 28.99 25.63 33.91
CA LYS A 532 29.86 24.83 33.02
C LYS A 532 31.17 24.45 33.68
N GLU A 533 31.82 25.38 34.39
CA GLU A 533 33.08 25.11 35.07
C GLU A 533 32.87 24.06 36.19
N THR A 534 31.77 24.16 36.94
CA THR A 534 31.44 23.20 38.02
C THR A 534 31.08 21.84 37.46
N LEU A 535 30.32 21.76 36.35
CA LEU A 535 30.00 20.50 35.67
C LEU A 535 31.23 19.82 35.12
N ASN A 536 32.24 20.57 34.65
CA ASN A 536 33.51 19.97 34.24
C ASN A 536 34.24 19.32 35.43
N LYS A 537 34.20 19.91 36.62
CA LYS A 537 34.77 19.32 37.87
C LYS A 537 33.94 18.12 38.33
N MET A 538 32.62 18.12 38.05
CA MET A 538 31.71 17.01 38.45
C MET A 538 32.10 15.68 37.77
N LYS A 539 32.78 15.71 36.60
CA LYS A 539 33.20 14.52 35.89
C LYS A 539 34.18 13.63 36.71
N ASP A 540 34.92 14.23 37.63
CA ASP A 540 35.88 13.53 38.47
C ASP A 540 35.28 13.12 39.83
N GLU A 541 34.00 13.41 40.09
CA GLU A 541 33.33 13.17 41.35
C GLU A 541 32.94 11.69 41.48
N LYS A 542 33.16 11.10 42.66
CA LYS A 542 32.84 9.67 42.92
C LYS A 542 31.35 9.36 42.95
N ARG A 543 30.53 10.30 43.37
CA ARG A 543 29.07 10.20 43.43
C ARG A 543 28.43 11.49 42.89
N PRO A 544 28.39 11.64 41.60
CA PRO A 544 27.79 12.80 41.01
C PRO A 544 26.28 12.80 41.27
N SER A 545 25.71 13.95 41.63
CA SER A 545 24.27 14.16 41.81
C SER A 545 23.94 15.65 41.71
N MET A 546 22.67 15.98 41.49
CA MET A 546 22.24 17.39 41.44
C MET A 546 22.46 18.09 42.78
N LYS A 547 22.30 17.39 43.93
CA LYS A 547 22.62 17.92 45.25
C LYS A 547 24.11 18.24 45.38
N ARG A 548 24.99 17.31 44.97
CA ARG A 548 26.44 17.50 44.96
C ARG A 548 26.85 18.67 44.08
N LEU A 549 26.21 18.84 42.96
CA LEU A 549 26.44 19.98 42.07
C LEU A 549 26.14 21.31 42.75
N ILE A 550 25.03 21.43 43.47
CA ILE A 550 24.70 22.62 44.25
C ILE A 550 25.76 22.91 45.31
N GLU A 551 26.23 21.89 46.02
CA GLU A 551 27.30 22.03 47.03
C GLU A 551 28.60 22.55 46.36
N MET A 552 28.99 21.98 45.20
CA MET A 552 30.19 22.44 44.49
C MET A 552 30.06 23.87 43.97
N ILE A 553 28.89 24.29 43.51
CA ILE A 553 28.63 25.69 43.11
C ILE A 553 28.77 26.60 44.34
N ASN A 554 28.31 26.16 45.50
CA ASN A 554 28.47 26.93 46.76
C ASN A 554 29.93 27.07 47.18
N ASP A 555 30.75 26.01 46.97
CA ASP A 555 32.21 26.06 47.26
C ASP A 555 32.96 27.00 46.32
N VAL A 556 32.50 27.21 45.09
CA VAL A 556 33.03 28.20 44.13
C VAL A 556 32.79 29.64 44.60
N SER A 557 31.79 29.87 45.44
CA SER A 557 31.50 31.21 46.01
C SER A 557 32.60 31.76 46.92
N ASP A 558 33.57 30.93 47.29
CA ASP A 558 34.73 31.38 48.09
C ASP A 558 35.78 32.14 47.23
N SER A 559 35.67 32.17 45.88
CA SER A 559 36.49 33.03 45.03
C SER A 559 35.84 34.37 44.81
N ASP A 560 36.58 35.46 45.09
CA ASP A 560 36.06 36.84 45.06
C ASP A 560 35.48 37.28 43.69
N ALA A 561 35.89 36.64 42.61
CA ALA A 561 35.49 37.04 41.25
C ALA A 561 34.04 36.69 40.87
N TYR A 562 33.48 35.60 41.42
CA TYR A 562 32.15 35.07 41.06
C TYR A 562 31.22 34.82 42.23
N LYS A 563 31.57 35.28 43.41
CA LYS A 563 30.87 35.00 44.68
C LYS A 563 29.38 35.34 44.63
N LYS A 564 29.03 36.52 44.12
CA LYS A 564 27.64 37.00 44.09
C LYS A 564 26.77 36.19 43.16
N GLU A 565 27.29 35.81 41.99
CA GLU A 565 26.58 35.05 40.95
C GLU A 565 26.42 33.59 41.39
N ALA A 566 27.43 32.98 42.02
CA ALA A 566 27.35 31.64 42.59
C ALA A 566 26.34 31.56 43.71
N GLU A 567 26.41 32.49 44.69
CA GLU A 567 25.42 32.58 45.79
C GLU A 567 23.99 32.80 45.29
N ARG A 568 23.82 33.61 44.22
CA ARG A 568 22.53 33.85 43.57
C ARG A 568 22.01 32.58 42.94
N LEU A 569 22.83 31.85 42.18
CA LEU A 569 22.45 30.60 41.55
C LEU A 569 22.08 29.52 42.62
N VAL A 570 22.89 29.37 43.66
CA VAL A 570 22.62 28.45 44.78
C VAL A 570 21.29 28.77 45.47
N ARG A 571 20.97 30.05 45.68
CA ARG A 571 19.67 30.46 46.26
C ARG A 571 18.50 30.10 45.37
N LYS A 572 18.60 30.31 44.02
CA LYS A 572 17.58 29.94 43.06
C LYS A 572 17.34 28.42 43.07
N LEU A 573 18.41 27.61 43.02
CA LEU A 573 18.33 26.16 43.02
C LEU A 573 17.77 25.61 44.35
N ASN A 574 18.20 26.17 45.52
CA ASN A 574 17.67 25.77 46.82
C ASN A 574 16.20 26.15 47.00
N ALA A 575 15.73 27.22 46.39
CA ALA A 575 14.31 27.61 46.38
C ALA A 575 13.45 26.63 45.55
N SER A 576 14.02 26.04 44.51
CA SER A 576 13.27 25.18 43.60
C SER A 576 13.36 23.69 43.94
N LYS A 577 14.47 23.19 44.51
CA LYS A 577 14.79 21.75 44.64
C LYS A 577 13.78 20.89 45.44
N ASP A 578 13.08 21.48 46.40
CA ASP A 578 12.15 20.76 47.30
C ASP A 578 10.67 21.08 47.00
N VAL A 579 10.39 21.75 45.87
CA VAL A 579 9.03 22.17 45.50
C VAL A 579 8.46 21.31 44.38
N GLY A 580 7.30 20.70 44.63
CA GLY A 580 6.56 19.97 43.59
C GLY A 580 7.39 18.92 42.86
N LEU A 581 7.25 18.87 41.52
CA LEU A 581 7.93 17.90 40.65
C LEU A 581 9.47 18.08 40.57
N SER A 582 10.02 19.21 41.05
CA SER A 582 11.48 19.39 41.12
C SER A 582 12.14 18.35 42.00
N LYS A 583 11.45 17.88 43.04
CA LYS A 583 11.95 16.80 43.91
C LYS A 583 12.43 15.57 43.14
N LEU A 584 11.79 15.25 42.01
CA LEU A 584 12.17 14.13 41.18
C LEU A 584 13.56 14.27 40.55
N ILE A 585 14.02 15.52 40.34
CA ILE A 585 15.25 15.86 39.63
C ILE A 585 16.44 15.98 40.55
N PHE A 586 16.24 16.51 41.79
CA PHE A 586 17.32 16.82 42.73
C PHE A 586 17.61 15.63 43.67
N GLY A 587 18.42 14.70 43.19
CA GLY A 587 18.87 13.55 43.93
C GLY A 587 20.16 13.78 44.73
N ASP A 588 20.51 12.83 45.59
CA ASP A 588 21.75 12.82 46.35
C ASP A 588 22.75 11.73 45.92
N GLY A 589 22.41 10.97 44.89
CA GLY A 589 23.26 9.91 44.31
C GLY A 589 23.11 8.55 45.03
N THR A 590 22.09 8.38 45.88
CA THR A 590 21.77 7.11 46.55
C THR A 590 20.53 6.43 45.97
N GLU A 591 19.82 7.10 45.09
CA GLU A 591 18.56 6.66 44.53
C GLU A 591 18.74 5.47 43.58
N LYS A 592 17.77 4.56 43.62
CA LYS A 592 17.74 3.44 42.66
C LYS A 592 17.34 3.93 41.27
N ALA A 593 18.14 3.56 40.28
CA ALA A 593 17.82 3.83 38.90
C ALA A 593 16.48 3.20 38.49
N ILE A 594 15.73 3.90 37.64
CA ILE A 594 14.48 3.37 37.06
C ILE A 594 14.82 2.20 36.16
N ASN A 595 14.21 1.04 36.45
CA ASN A 595 14.37 -0.14 35.60
C ASN A 595 13.34 -0.12 34.47
N LEU A 596 13.84 -0.14 33.22
CA LEU A 596 13.06 -0.24 31.98
C LEU A 596 13.38 -1.53 31.21
N ASP A 597 13.73 -2.62 31.93
CA ASP A 597 14.13 -3.89 31.33
C ASP A 597 12.98 -4.80 30.95
N ASN A 598 11.79 -4.47 31.41
CA ASN A 598 10.59 -5.26 31.16
C ASN A 598 10.18 -5.19 29.67
N ARG A 599 9.36 -6.13 29.26
CA ARG A 599 8.83 -6.20 27.91
C ARG A 599 7.96 -4.98 27.55
N LEU A 600 7.10 -4.60 28.50
CA LEU A 600 6.27 -3.40 28.42
C LEU A 600 6.54 -2.53 29.63
N ASN A 601 7.04 -1.33 29.39
CA ASN A 601 7.34 -0.33 30.41
C ASN A 601 6.40 0.85 30.24
N ILE A 602 5.75 1.26 31.32
CA ILE A 602 4.86 2.43 31.33
C ILE A 602 5.40 3.40 32.37
N LEU A 603 5.76 4.60 31.96
CA LEU A 603 6.25 5.66 32.82
C LEU A 603 5.20 6.74 32.97
N GLN A 604 4.72 6.92 34.18
CA GLN A 604 3.71 7.90 34.56
C GLN A 604 4.35 8.95 35.48
N ILE A 605 4.00 10.21 35.28
CA ILE A 605 4.41 11.32 36.17
C ILE A 605 3.15 12.07 36.58
N ASP A 606 2.85 12.00 37.87
CA ASP A 606 1.68 12.71 38.42
C ASP A 606 1.90 14.23 38.46
N ASN A 607 0.80 14.97 38.30
CA ASN A 607 0.78 16.43 38.38
C ASN A 607 1.63 17.17 37.33
N LEU A 608 1.84 16.59 36.15
CA LEU A 608 2.40 17.33 35.04
C LEU A 608 1.43 18.41 34.57
N THR A 609 1.87 19.67 34.60
CA THR A 609 1.12 20.81 34.06
C THR A 609 1.62 21.09 32.62
N ILE A 610 0.82 20.68 31.64
CA ILE A 610 1.17 20.84 30.24
C ILE A 610 0.67 22.20 29.74
N PRO A 611 1.54 23.07 29.17
CA PRO A 611 1.10 24.37 28.66
C PRO A 611 0.09 24.24 27.53
N ASP A 612 -0.85 25.17 27.45
CA ASP A 612 -1.87 25.18 26.42
C ASP A 612 -1.28 25.31 25.01
N GLN A 613 -2.01 24.77 24.04
CA GLN A 613 -1.58 24.80 22.63
C GLN A 613 -1.59 26.26 22.12
N GLY A 614 -0.40 26.82 21.84
CA GLY A 614 -0.22 28.20 21.37
C GLY A 614 0.52 29.10 22.34
N THR A 615 0.64 28.76 23.63
CA THR A 615 1.40 29.54 24.60
C THR A 615 2.87 29.63 24.21
N LYS A 616 3.45 30.82 24.23
CA LYS A 616 4.87 31.03 23.95
C LYS A 616 5.70 30.56 25.16
N LYS A 617 6.92 30.12 24.89
CA LYS A 617 7.82 29.61 25.94
C LYS A 617 8.12 30.64 27.02
N GLU A 618 8.19 31.92 26.66
CA GLU A 618 8.41 33.05 27.59
C GLU A 618 7.24 33.25 28.56
N GLU A 619 6.06 32.77 28.20
CA GLU A 619 4.82 32.94 28.97
C GLU A 619 4.54 31.71 29.88
N TYR A 620 5.41 30.69 29.87
CA TYR A 620 5.25 29.50 30.70
C TYR A 620 5.35 29.83 32.19
N SER A 621 4.39 29.30 32.95
CA SER A 621 4.48 29.27 34.40
C SER A 621 5.69 28.45 34.86
N GLU A 622 6.07 28.58 36.12
CA GLU A 622 7.16 27.80 36.72
C GLU A 622 6.88 26.29 36.68
N GLU A 623 5.62 25.89 36.85
CA GLU A 623 5.19 24.48 36.75
C GLU A 623 5.26 23.96 35.32
N GLU A 624 4.89 24.76 34.35
CA GLU A 624 4.99 24.41 32.91
C GLU A 624 6.44 24.31 32.44
N LYS A 625 7.32 25.18 32.90
CA LYS A 625 8.77 25.08 32.65
C LYS A 625 9.34 23.80 33.25
N LEU A 626 8.98 23.47 34.47
CA LEU A 626 9.42 22.25 35.14
C LEU A 626 8.91 21.02 34.41
N SER A 627 7.64 21.00 34.01
CA SER A 627 7.06 19.92 33.21
C SER A 627 7.79 19.76 31.88
N SER A 628 8.20 20.90 31.26
CA SER A 628 9.04 20.90 30.04
C SER A 628 10.41 20.26 30.27
N CYS A 629 11.04 20.50 31.42
CA CYS A 629 12.30 19.86 31.79
C CYS A 629 12.15 18.35 31.99
N LEU A 630 11.07 17.93 32.66
CA LEU A 630 10.77 16.53 32.85
C LEU A 630 10.54 15.80 31.50
N MET A 631 9.84 16.43 30.55
CA MET A 631 9.67 15.88 29.21
C MET A 631 10.98 15.79 28.43
N MET A 632 11.94 16.69 28.67
CA MET A 632 13.29 16.59 28.10
C MET A 632 14.04 15.38 28.70
N LEU A 633 13.93 15.14 30.01
CA LEU A 633 14.45 13.96 30.67
C LEU A 633 13.84 12.68 30.09
N MET A 634 12.55 12.67 29.84
CA MET A 634 11.88 11.53 29.20
C MET A 634 12.40 11.27 27.79
N GLY A 635 12.72 12.32 27.01
CA GLY A 635 13.39 12.18 25.72
C GLY A 635 14.75 11.47 25.85
N SER A 636 15.48 11.74 26.92
CA SER A 636 16.75 11.06 27.21
C SER A 636 16.59 9.59 27.57
N PHE A 637 15.51 9.23 28.27
CA PHE A 637 15.15 7.83 28.49
C PHE A 637 14.89 7.06 27.21
N THR A 638 14.25 7.69 26.23
CA THR A 638 13.97 7.02 24.95
C THR A 638 15.25 6.65 24.21
N LYS A 639 16.24 7.54 24.25
CA LYS A 639 17.56 7.27 23.65
C LYS A 639 18.22 6.05 24.33
N LYS A 640 18.20 6.02 25.66
CA LYS A 640 18.76 4.91 26.44
C LYS A 640 18.02 3.61 26.18
N PHE A 641 16.69 3.62 26.17
CA PHE A 641 15.86 2.46 25.86
C PHE A 641 16.12 1.93 24.45
N ALA A 642 16.13 2.80 23.44
CA ALA A 642 16.35 2.42 22.05
C ALA A 642 17.76 1.85 21.77
N MET A 643 18.77 2.28 22.55
CA MET A 643 20.15 1.80 22.36
C MET A 643 20.44 0.46 23.06
N LYS A 644 19.56 -0.03 23.91
CA LYS A 644 19.80 -1.18 24.78
C LYS A 644 19.89 -2.51 24.04
N LYS A 645 19.07 -2.70 22.99
CA LYS A 645 19.00 -3.93 22.21
C LYS A 645 19.09 -3.62 20.71
N ARG A 646 20.22 -3.94 20.08
CA ARG A 646 20.43 -3.65 18.65
C ARG A 646 19.71 -4.59 17.68
N ASN A 647 19.25 -5.75 18.15
CA ASN A 647 18.67 -6.80 17.29
C ASN A 647 17.15 -6.93 17.35
N THR A 648 16.49 -6.15 18.20
CA THR A 648 15.03 -6.13 18.33
C THR A 648 14.49 -4.78 17.85
N PHE A 649 13.27 -4.78 17.35
CA PHE A 649 12.55 -3.55 17.08
C PHE A 649 11.74 -3.18 18.31
N ASP A 650 12.11 -2.08 18.95
CA ASP A 650 11.45 -1.59 20.14
C ASP A 650 10.57 -0.37 19.81
N LEU A 651 9.46 -0.24 20.51
CA LEU A 651 8.49 0.85 20.32
C LEU A 651 8.56 1.85 21.47
N ILE A 652 8.42 3.12 21.12
CA ILE A 652 8.26 4.19 22.09
C ILE A 652 6.98 4.94 21.75
N LEU A 653 6.05 4.97 22.69
CA LEU A 653 4.80 5.72 22.58
C LEU A 653 4.87 6.98 23.43
N PHE A 654 4.77 8.13 22.80
CA PHE A 654 4.49 9.39 23.46
C PHE A 654 3.00 9.70 23.37
N ASP A 655 2.30 9.60 24.47
CA ASP A 655 0.96 10.16 24.56
C ASP A 655 1.06 11.67 24.75
N GLU A 656 0.15 12.45 24.17
CA GLU A 656 0.24 13.92 24.12
C GLU A 656 1.53 14.45 23.46
N SER A 657 1.97 13.81 22.38
CA SER A 657 3.25 14.11 21.67
C SER A 657 3.36 15.54 21.10
N TRP A 658 2.24 16.25 20.92
CA TRP A 658 2.23 17.63 20.46
C TRP A 658 3.11 18.56 21.32
N PHE A 659 3.27 18.20 22.58
CA PHE A 659 4.12 18.92 23.51
C PHE A 659 5.62 18.71 23.24
N CYS A 660 6.02 17.52 22.83
CA CYS A 660 7.40 17.20 22.46
C CYS A 660 7.82 17.83 21.11
N ALA A 661 6.88 17.99 20.19
CA ALA A 661 7.15 18.47 18.83
C ALA A 661 7.47 19.97 18.72
N ARG A 662 7.26 20.76 19.78
CA ARG A 662 7.52 22.21 19.79
C ARG A 662 8.99 22.61 19.92
N ARG A 663 9.90 21.66 20.07
CA ARG A 663 11.35 21.90 20.28
C ARG A 663 12.24 21.64 19.08
N SER A 664 11.69 21.23 17.94
CA SER A 664 12.47 21.02 16.70
C SER A 664 12.47 22.25 15.80
#